data_0d5b4e6c8c90bc7fd884a552713f4d10
#
_entry.id   0d5b4e6c8c90bc7fd884a552713f4d10
#
_cell.length_a   1.000
_cell.length_b   1.000
_cell.length_c   1.000
_cell.angle_alpha   90.00
_cell.angle_beta   90.00
_cell.angle_gamma   90.00
#
_symmetry.space_group_name_H-M   'P 1'
#
loop_
_entity.id
_entity.type
_entity.pdbx_description
1 polymer ?
#
loop_
_entity_poly.entity_id
_entity_poly.type
_entity_poly.pdbx_seq_one_letter_code
_entity_poly.pdbx_strand_id
1 'polypeptide(L)'
;MRHAALPALLLPLIAAAQTADEQTMVVTAAPTTVSELDTPAAVSVVNGDEMRQAAPRVNLSESLSAVPGLQVQNRQNYAQDLQLSIRGFGSRSTYGVRGLRIYVDGIPATMPDGQGQTSNIDIGSVDTIEVLRGPFSALYGNSSGGVINVTSQTGTQPPTVEASSYYGSFGTWHYGMKATGAVGDGSHAGDVDYTVSTNRFTTHGYRDHSGARKNLANARLGVRINDVSKLTLLLNSVDIKANDAGGLTADEWRDNPRQSPRGDQYNTRKNTRQTQAGLRYERQLSAQDDLSVMMYAGERETTQFQSIPRAPQLKPSHAGGVIDLTRHYQGIDTRLTHRGELLVPVTLTAGLDYENMSERRKGYENFVMVNGAPQYGEQGALRRNERNLMWNVDPYLQTQWQLTDKLSLDAGVRYSSVWFDSNDYYITPGNGDDSGDASYHKWLPAGSLKYALTDAWNVYLSAGRGFETPTINELSYRSDNQSGLNFGLKPSTNDTVEIGSKTRLGNGLLTAALFQTNTDNEIVVDSSSGGRTSYKNAGKTRRQGMELGLDQQFGESWRLKAAWTWLDATYRTNVCDDASCNGNRIPGIARNMGYASFGYQLEQGWYAGSDIRYMSDIMANDENTAKAPSWTVVGLTTGYKWSYGRMDMDLFGRVDNLFDREYVGSVIVNESNGRYYEPAPGRNYGIGLNLAWRFE
;
A
#
# COMPACT_ATOMS: atom_id res chain seq x y z
N MET A 1 8.34 26.21 -33.85
CA MET A 1 6.91 26.26 -34.25
C MET A 1 6.64 25.11 -35.21
N ARG A 2 6.11 24.02 -34.75
CA ARG A 2 5.38 23.04 -35.59
C ARG A 2 4.39 22.36 -34.66
N HIS A 3 3.12 22.72 -34.82
CA HIS A 3 1.98 22.12 -34.15
C HIS A 3 1.72 20.76 -34.78
N ALA A 4 1.73 19.70 -33.99
CA ALA A 4 1.16 18.41 -34.38
C ALA A 4 -0.18 18.29 -33.68
N ALA A 5 -1.26 18.43 -34.44
CA ALA A 5 -2.61 18.13 -33.99
C ALA A 5 -2.83 16.62 -34.05
N LEU A 6 -3.25 16.02 -32.96
CA LEU A 6 -3.80 14.67 -32.93
C LEU A 6 -5.24 14.70 -33.46
N PRO A 7 -5.63 13.86 -34.40
CA PRO A 7 -7.04 13.76 -34.81
C PRO A 7 -7.79 12.89 -33.75
N ALA A 8 -8.87 13.48 -33.21
CA ALA A 8 -9.85 12.74 -32.42
C ALA A 8 -10.66 11.82 -33.35
N LEU A 9 -10.45 10.52 -33.22
CA LEU A 9 -11.31 9.51 -33.86
C LEU A 9 -12.56 9.31 -32.99
N LEU A 10 -13.62 9.99 -33.33
CA LEU A 10 -15.00 9.71 -32.90
C LEU A 10 -15.57 8.58 -33.76
N LEU A 11 -15.63 7.40 -33.24
CA LEU A 11 -16.43 6.30 -33.80
C LEU A 11 -17.80 6.27 -33.13
N PRO A 12 -18.92 6.21 -33.84
CA PRO A 12 -20.23 6.03 -33.24
C PRO A 12 -20.41 4.57 -32.85
N LEU A 13 -20.47 4.28 -31.54
CA LEU A 13 -20.88 2.99 -31.00
C LEU A 13 -22.41 2.94 -30.93
N ILE A 14 -23.00 2.06 -31.72
CA ILE A 14 -24.43 1.73 -31.69
C ILE A 14 -24.64 0.89 -30.42
N ALA A 15 -25.47 1.41 -29.52
CA ALA A 15 -25.89 0.71 -28.31
C ALA A 15 -26.87 -0.42 -28.66
N ALA A 16 -26.49 -1.66 -28.38
CA ALA A 16 -27.42 -2.77 -28.20
C ALA A 16 -27.57 -2.99 -26.69
N ALA A 17 -28.74 -2.62 -26.16
CA ALA A 17 -29.06 -2.88 -24.77
C ALA A 17 -29.32 -4.38 -24.56
N GLN A 18 -28.45 -5.03 -23.82
CA GLN A 18 -28.77 -6.30 -23.15
C GLN A 18 -28.53 -6.12 -21.67
N THR A 19 -29.56 -6.38 -20.89
CA THR A 19 -29.54 -6.39 -19.43
C THR A 19 -28.78 -7.62 -18.95
N ALA A 20 -27.48 -7.47 -18.71
CA ALA A 20 -26.70 -8.38 -17.88
C ALA A 20 -26.64 -7.79 -16.47
N ASP A 21 -26.72 -8.65 -15.46
CA ASP A 21 -26.58 -8.27 -14.05
C ASP A 21 -25.26 -7.52 -13.88
N GLU A 22 -25.36 -6.19 -13.68
CA GLU A 22 -24.19 -5.34 -13.52
C GLU A 22 -23.57 -5.60 -12.15
N GLN A 23 -22.39 -6.20 -12.13
CA GLN A 23 -21.53 -6.16 -10.95
C GLN A 23 -21.04 -4.70 -10.77
N THR A 24 -21.86 -3.90 -10.10
CA THR A 24 -21.48 -2.56 -9.70
C THR A 24 -20.44 -2.67 -8.60
N MET A 25 -19.19 -2.30 -8.87
CA MET A 25 -18.17 -2.23 -7.84
C MET A 25 -18.57 -1.19 -6.81
N VAL A 26 -18.54 -1.59 -5.54
CA VAL A 26 -19.06 -0.81 -4.43
C VAL A 26 -17.89 -0.36 -3.56
N VAL A 27 -17.86 0.93 -3.22
CA VAL A 27 -16.85 1.53 -2.35
C VAL A 27 -17.33 1.42 -0.91
N THR A 28 -16.60 0.67 -0.08
CA THR A 28 -16.93 0.44 1.33
C THR A 28 -16.13 1.34 2.28
N ALA A 29 -15.07 1.98 1.79
CA ALA A 29 -14.30 2.96 2.54
C ALA A 29 -15.08 4.28 2.79
N ALA A 30 -16.13 4.55 2.00
CA ALA A 30 -17.03 5.67 2.26
C ALA A 30 -17.95 5.39 3.46
N PRO A 31 -18.50 6.43 4.12
CA PRO A 31 -19.44 6.27 5.23
C PRO A 31 -20.70 5.49 4.87
N THR A 32 -21.09 5.53 3.62
CA THR A 32 -22.15 4.73 3.02
C THR A 32 -21.60 3.98 1.83
N THR A 33 -22.06 2.75 1.64
CA THR A 33 -21.73 1.93 0.49
C THR A 33 -22.31 2.57 -0.78
N VAL A 34 -21.46 3.05 -1.66
CA VAL A 34 -21.85 3.70 -2.91
C VAL A 34 -21.08 3.08 -4.10
N SER A 35 -21.61 3.21 -5.30
CA SER A 35 -20.93 2.73 -6.49
C SER A 35 -19.66 3.53 -6.76
N GLU A 36 -18.71 2.95 -7.46
CA GLU A 36 -17.50 3.67 -7.89
C GLU A 36 -17.86 4.88 -8.76
N LEU A 37 -18.89 4.76 -9.62
CA LEU A 37 -19.42 5.86 -10.43
C LEU A 37 -19.93 7.01 -9.56
N ASP A 38 -20.62 6.71 -8.46
CA ASP A 38 -21.30 7.71 -7.63
C ASP A 38 -20.40 8.32 -6.55
N THR A 39 -19.27 7.73 -6.27
CA THR A 39 -18.30 8.26 -5.31
C THR A 39 -17.67 9.55 -5.82
N PRO A 40 -17.81 10.70 -5.11
CA PRO A 40 -17.30 11.99 -5.56
C PRO A 40 -15.82 12.19 -5.22
N ALA A 41 -15.00 11.19 -5.52
CA ALA A 41 -13.55 11.18 -5.30
C ALA A 41 -12.87 10.24 -6.29
N ALA A 42 -11.56 10.41 -6.49
CA ALA A 42 -10.75 9.47 -7.25
C ALA A 42 -10.58 8.18 -6.42
N VAL A 43 -11.33 7.15 -6.78
CA VAL A 43 -11.28 5.82 -6.16
C VAL A 43 -11.13 4.77 -7.25
N SER A 44 -10.47 3.67 -6.94
CA SER A 44 -10.39 2.48 -7.81
C SER A 44 -10.62 1.26 -6.94
N VAL A 45 -11.42 0.32 -7.46
CA VAL A 45 -11.70 -0.96 -6.81
C VAL A 45 -11.06 -2.07 -7.62
N VAL A 46 -10.23 -2.88 -6.97
CA VAL A 46 -9.58 -4.05 -7.58
C VAL A 46 -10.21 -5.30 -6.99
N ASN A 47 -10.76 -6.15 -7.86
CA ASN A 47 -11.44 -7.38 -7.45
C ASN A 47 -10.43 -8.48 -7.11
N GLY A 48 -10.67 -9.20 -6.00
CA GLY A 48 -9.78 -10.25 -5.52
C GLY A 48 -9.70 -11.47 -6.44
N ASP A 49 -10.77 -11.82 -7.14
CA ASP A 49 -10.74 -12.94 -8.10
C ASP A 49 -9.83 -12.63 -9.29
N GLU A 50 -9.84 -11.38 -9.77
CA GLU A 50 -8.91 -10.93 -10.80
C GLU A 50 -7.46 -10.94 -10.31
N MET A 51 -7.23 -10.54 -9.05
CA MET A 51 -5.89 -10.59 -8.45
C MET A 51 -5.34 -12.01 -8.35
N ARG A 52 -6.20 -13.00 -8.16
CA ARG A 52 -5.82 -14.40 -8.03
C ARG A 52 -5.67 -15.13 -9.36
N GLN A 53 -6.25 -14.59 -10.43
CA GLN A 53 -6.26 -15.25 -11.75
C GLN A 53 -4.85 -15.27 -12.35
N ALA A 54 -4.35 -16.46 -12.66
CA ALA A 54 -3.05 -16.71 -13.28
C ALA A 54 -1.89 -15.93 -12.60
N ALA A 55 -1.94 -15.76 -11.28
CA ALA A 55 -1.02 -14.95 -10.51
C ALA A 55 -0.22 -15.76 -9.49
N PRO A 56 1.03 -15.35 -9.16
CA PRO A 56 1.82 -15.94 -8.10
C PRO A 56 1.21 -15.76 -6.70
N ARG A 57 0.41 -14.70 -6.48
CA ARG A 57 -0.27 -14.34 -5.22
C ARG A 57 0.69 -14.02 -4.07
N VAL A 58 1.82 -13.38 -4.39
CA VAL A 58 2.87 -13.05 -3.41
C VAL A 58 2.86 -11.59 -3.02
N ASN A 59 2.76 -10.67 -3.98
CA ASN A 59 2.89 -9.23 -3.78
C ASN A 59 1.75 -8.45 -4.44
N LEU A 60 1.37 -7.32 -3.82
CA LEU A 60 0.37 -6.39 -4.38
C LEU A 60 0.79 -5.80 -5.74
N SER A 61 2.10 -5.76 -6.04
CA SER A 61 2.62 -5.29 -7.33
C SER A 61 2.13 -6.11 -8.54
N GLU A 62 1.62 -7.30 -8.29
CA GLU A 62 1.07 -8.17 -9.34
C GLU A 62 -0.24 -7.62 -9.94
N SER A 63 -0.98 -6.81 -9.19
CA SER A 63 -2.33 -6.38 -9.56
C SER A 63 -2.57 -4.87 -9.47
N LEU A 64 -1.85 -4.15 -8.61
CA LEU A 64 -2.15 -2.74 -8.35
C LEU A 64 -1.60 -1.77 -9.40
N SER A 65 -0.83 -2.22 -10.38
CA SER A 65 -0.33 -1.38 -11.48
C SER A 65 -1.44 -0.83 -12.37
N ALA A 66 -2.63 -1.42 -12.33
CA ALA A 66 -3.83 -0.96 -13.04
C ALA A 66 -4.52 0.26 -12.38
N VAL A 67 -4.08 0.68 -11.20
CA VAL A 67 -4.68 1.79 -10.45
C VAL A 67 -4.02 3.10 -10.84
N PRO A 68 -4.75 4.07 -11.46
CA PRO A 68 -4.20 5.38 -11.76
C PRO A 68 -3.72 6.10 -10.50
N GLY A 69 -2.62 6.84 -10.59
CA GLY A 69 -2.05 7.60 -9.48
C GLY A 69 -1.27 6.79 -8.44
N LEU A 70 -1.32 5.47 -8.50
CA LEU A 70 -0.57 4.57 -7.62
C LEU A 70 0.70 4.07 -8.33
N GLN A 71 1.85 4.44 -7.82
CA GLN A 71 3.15 3.90 -8.23
C GLN A 71 3.52 2.73 -7.33
N VAL A 72 3.71 1.55 -7.93
CA VAL A 72 4.10 0.32 -7.24
C VAL A 72 5.46 -0.12 -7.77
N GLN A 73 6.46 -0.14 -6.90
CA GLN A 73 7.81 -0.60 -7.24
C GLN A 73 8.13 -1.86 -6.47
N ASN A 74 8.46 -2.93 -7.21
CA ASN A 74 8.89 -4.19 -6.64
C ASN A 74 10.43 -4.20 -6.55
N ARG A 75 10.94 -4.30 -5.32
CA ARG A 75 12.37 -4.30 -5.04
C ARG A 75 13.07 -5.61 -5.40
N GLN A 76 12.31 -6.69 -5.65
CA GLN A 76 12.83 -8.06 -5.68
C GLN A 76 13.67 -8.41 -4.43
N ASN A 77 13.27 -7.81 -3.32
CA ASN A 77 13.89 -7.90 -2.02
C ASN A 77 12.77 -8.08 -0.97
N TYR A 78 12.54 -9.30 -0.58
CA TYR A 78 11.43 -9.66 0.31
C TYR A 78 11.70 -9.32 1.79
N ALA A 79 12.91 -8.86 2.12
CA ALA A 79 13.24 -8.29 3.42
C ALA A 79 12.60 -6.91 3.62
N GLN A 80 12.25 -6.22 2.53
CA GLN A 80 11.66 -4.89 2.54
C GLN A 80 10.22 -4.93 1.98
N ASP A 81 9.35 -4.04 2.48
CA ASP A 81 8.03 -3.85 1.88
C ASP A 81 8.15 -3.28 0.46
N LEU A 82 7.10 -3.47 -0.34
CA LEU A 82 6.97 -2.79 -1.63
C LEU A 82 7.08 -1.28 -1.43
N GLN A 83 7.70 -0.60 -2.38
CA GLN A 83 7.66 0.86 -2.41
C GLN A 83 6.35 1.30 -3.07
N LEU A 84 5.44 1.82 -2.25
CA LEU A 84 4.14 2.31 -2.68
C LEU A 84 4.12 3.83 -2.56
N SER A 85 3.67 4.52 -3.60
CA SER A 85 3.36 5.95 -3.51
C SER A 85 2.08 6.27 -4.27
N ILE A 86 1.26 7.14 -3.69
CA ILE A 86 0.05 7.66 -4.33
C ILE A 86 0.28 9.14 -4.63
N ARG A 87 0.19 9.51 -5.92
CA ARG A 87 0.43 10.89 -6.38
C ARG A 87 1.78 11.44 -5.90
N GLY A 88 2.78 10.56 -5.77
CA GLY A 88 4.12 10.89 -5.29
C GLY A 88 4.27 11.00 -3.77
N PHE A 89 3.21 10.89 -2.99
CA PHE A 89 3.32 10.74 -1.55
C PHE A 89 3.75 9.32 -1.19
N GLY A 90 4.70 9.18 -0.29
CA GLY A 90 5.31 7.90 0.07
C GLY A 90 6.62 7.58 -0.68
N SER A 91 6.98 8.32 -1.72
CA SER A 91 8.23 8.11 -2.49
C SER A 91 9.51 8.26 -1.65
N ARG A 92 9.47 9.05 -0.56
CA ARG A 92 10.56 9.18 0.39
C ARG A 92 10.83 7.91 1.20
N SER A 93 9.92 6.96 1.17
CA SER A 93 10.09 5.72 1.93
C SER A 93 11.18 4.86 1.31
N THR A 94 12.39 5.01 1.80
CA THR A 94 13.49 4.13 1.42
C THR A 94 13.19 2.70 1.86
N TYR A 95 12.59 2.52 3.05
CA TYR A 95 12.21 1.23 3.61
C TYR A 95 10.86 1.33 4.34
N GLY A 96 9.94 0.42 4.01
CA GLY A 96 8.55 0.43 4.49
C GLY A 96 7.63 1.32 3.66
N VAL A 97 6.41 1.56 4.12
CA VAL A 97 5.42 2.42 3.47
C VAL A 97 5.19 3.67 4.31
N ARG A 98 5.10 4.84 3.67
CA ARG A 98 4.87 6.14 4.30
C ARG A 98 3.83 6.91 3.51
N GLY A 99 3.17 7.88 4.17
CA GLY A 99 2.25 8.79 3.51
C GLY A 99 0.96 8.16 3.00
N LEU A 100 0.74 6.88 3.26
CA LEU A 100 -0.44 6.12 2.89
C LEU A 100 -1.05 5.47 4.12
N ARG A 101 -2.37 5.46 4.18
CA ARG A 101 -3.11 4.73 5.21
C ARG A 101 -3.56 3.40 4.65
N ILE A 102 -3.25 2.30 5.32
CA ILE A 102 -3.59 0.94 4.87
C ILE A 102 -4.43 0.27 5.96
N TYR A 103 -5.55 -0.30 5.54
CA TYR A 103 -6.42 -1.12 6.39
C TYR A 103 -6.56 -2.52 5.80
N VAL A 104 -6.62 -3.51 6.68
CA VAL A 104 -6.96 -4.90 6.35
C VAL A 104 -8.13 -5.30 7.21
N ASP A 105 -9.30 -5.47 6.61
CA ASP A 105 -10.58 -5.74 7.30
C ASP A 105 -10.93 -4.70 8.39
N GLY A 106 -10.48 -3.46 8.21
CA GLY A 106 -10.67 -2.37 9.17
C GLY A 106 -9.61 -2.30 10.27
N ILE A 107 -8.69 -3.26 10.36
CA ILE A 107 -7.52 -3.16 11.23
C ILE A 107 -6.44 -2.34 10.51
N PRO A 108 -5.91 -1.26 11.11
CA PRO A 108 -4.82 -0.51 10.50
C PRO A 108 -3.57 -1.40 10.31
N ALA A 109 -3.07 -1.47 9.08
CA ALA A 109 -1.72 -1.94 8.77
C ALA A 109 -0.71 -0.78 8.78
N THR A 110 -1.20 0.44 9.00
CA THR A 110 -0.43 1.66 9.26
C THR A 110 -0.51 1.96 10.75
N MET A 111 0.65 2.13 11.38
CA MET A 111 0.76 2.45 12.82
C MET A 111 0.36 3.91 13.11
N PRO A 112 0.15 4.31 14.37
CA PRO A 112 -0.27 5.67 14.73
C PRO A 112 0.65 6.77 14.19
N ASP A 113 1.93 6.48 14.04
CA ASP A 113 2.95 7.38 13.49
C ASP A 113 2.95 7.48 11.95
N GLY A 114 2.08 6.75 11.24
CA GLY A 114 2.01 6.74 9.78
C GLY A 114 2.91 5.71 9.09
N GLN A 115 3.62 4.87 9.84
CA GLN A 115 4.41 3.78 9.25
C GLN A 115 3.53 2.62 8.81
N GLY A 116 3.43 2.38 7.50
CA GLY A 116 2.66 1.30 6.92
C GLY A 116 3.47 0.06 6.56
N GLN A 117 2.76 -1.05 6.39
CA GLN A 117 3.30 -2.36 5.99
C GLN A 117 2.29 -3.11 5.13
N THR A 118 2.77 -4.00 4.26
CA THR A 118 1.93 -4.80 3.36
C THR A 118 2.11 -6.31 3.57
N SER A 119 3.04 -6.69 4.42
CA SER A 119 3.48 -8.07 4.58
C SER A 119 2.41 -9.04 5.10
N ASN A 120 1.40 -8.53 5.81
CA ASN A 120 0.30 -9.30 6.39
C ASN A 120 -0.95 -9.38 5.50
N ILE A 121 -0.91 -8.83 4.28
CA ILE A 121 -2.02 -8.91 3.32
C ILE A 121 -2.01 -10.28 2.64
N ASP A 122 -3.12 -11.00 2.77
CA ASP A 122 -3.31 -12.32 2.15
C ASP A 122 -4.10 -12.20 0.85
N ILE A 123 -3.40 -12.16 -0.29
CA ILE A 123 -4.02 -12.09 -1.63
C ILE A 123 -4.95 -13.30 -1.89
N GLY A 124 -4.65 -14.45 -1.28
CA GLY A 124 -5.45 -15.66 -1.40
C GLY A 124 -6.88 -15.52 -0.91
N SER A 125 -7.13 -14.65 0.06
CA SER A 125 -8.45 -14.42 0.67
C SER A 125 -9.02 -13.01 0.47
N VAL A 126 -8.36 -12.15 -0.29
CA VAL A 126 -8.88 -10.81 -0.60
C VAL A 126 -10.16 -10.89 -1.42
N ASP A 127 -11.16 -10.13 -1.04
CA ASP A 127 -12.38 -9.85 -1.82
C ASP A 127 -12.16 -8.64 -2.73
N THR A 128 -11.82 -7.50 -2.12
CA THR A 128 -11.54 -6.24 -2.84
C THR A 128 -10.37 -5.49 -2.23
N ILE A 129 -9.69 -4.71 -3.07
CA ILE A 129 -8.81 -3.63 -2.64
C ILE A 129 -9.35 -2.32 -3.19
N GLU A 130 -9.64 -1.40 -2.30
CA GLU A 130 -10.05 -0.05 -2.65
C GLU A 130 -8.87 0.90 -2.47
N VAL A 131 -8.61 1.74 -3.47
CA VAL A 131 -7.57 2.77 -3.42
C VAL A 131 -8.24 4.13 -3.56
N LEU A 132 -8.38 4.83 -2.43
CA LEU A 132 -8.91 6.18 -2.37
C LEU A 132 -7.76 7.18 -2.45
N ARG A 133 -7.86 8.14 -3.38
CA ARG A 133 -6.87 9.19 -3.63
C ARG A 133 -7.51 10.57 -3.46
N GLY A 134 -6.67 11.57 -3.23
CA GLY A 134 -7.11 12.96 -3.18
C GLY A 134 -7.68 13.41 -1.83
N PRO A 135 -8.45 14.53 -1.80
CA PRO A 135 -8.78 15.26 -0.58
C PRO A 135 -9.47 14.46 0.51
N PHE A 136 -10.36 13.53 0.14
CA PHE A 136 -11.11 12.72 1.12
C PHE A 136 -10.26 11.72 1.89
N SER A 137 -9.05 11.38 1.40
CA SER A 137 -8.12 10.53 2.14
C SER A 137 -7.69 11.16 3.47
N ALA A 138 -7.72 12.48 3.58
CA ALA A 138 -7.43 13.21 4.81
C ALA A 138 -8.35 12.84 5.98
N LEU A 139 -9.58 12.42 5.70
CA LEU A 139 -10.54 11.99 6.72
C LEU A 139 -10.15 10.68 7.42
N TYR A 140 -9.13 9.99 6.93
CA TYR A 140 -8.55 8.79 7.55
C TYR A 140 -7.35 9.09 8.47
N GLY A 141 -7.00 10.36 8.65
CA GLY A 141 -6.00 10.82 9.60
C GLY A 141 -4.61 11.00 9.00
N ASN A 142 -3.58 10.53 9.69
CA ASN A 142 -2.16 10.72 9.37
C ASN A 142 -1.76 10.07 8.02
N SER A 143 -2.11 10.74 6.92
CA SER A 143 -1.87 10.31 5.54
C SER A 143 -2.02 11.48 4.58
N SER A 144 -1.12 11.62 3.62
CA SER A 144 -1.16 12.66 2.59
C SER A 144 -1.51 12.14 1.20
N GLY A 145 -1.16 10.89 0.90
CA GLY A 145 -1.29 10.34 -0.45
C GLY A 145 -2.64 9.69 -0.72
N GLY A 146 -3.12 8.90 0.22
CA GLY A 146 -4.33 8.14 0.00
C GLY A 146 -4.54 7.00 0.99
N VAL A 147 -5.59 6.25 0.75
CA VAL A 147 -6.00 5.09 1.57
C VAL A 147 -6.07 3.85 0.70
N ILE A 148 -5.50 2.76 1.20
CA ILE A 148 -5.65 1.42 0.63
C ILE A 148 -6.45 0.60 1.64
N ASN A 149 -7.66 0.20 1.26
CA ASN A 149 -8.53 -0.60 2.09
C ASN A 149 -8.65 -2.01 1.50
N VAL A 150 -8.18 -3.01 2.24
CA VAL A 150 -8.21 -4.43 1.85
C VAL A 150 -9.31 -5.12 2.62
N THR A 151 -10.22 -5.78 1.91
CA THR A 151 -11.33 -6.53 2.50
C THR A 151 -11.17 -8.01 2.16
N SER A 152 -11.27 -8.88 3.15
CA SER A 152 -11.28 -10.34 2.97
C SER A 152 -12.66 -10.82 2.52
N GLN A 153 -12.67 -11.93 1.77
CA GLN A 153 -13.89 -12.59 1.32
C GLN A 153 -14.80 -12.96 2.49
N THR A 154 -16.08 -12.70 2.31
CA THR A 154 -17.14 -13.24 3.17
C THR A 154 -17.50 -14.63 2.69
N GLY A 155 -17.66 -15.58 3.61
CA GLY A 155 -18.09 -16.92 3.26
C GLY A 155 -19.52 -16.94 2.69
N THR A 156 -19.73 -17.78 1.70
CA THR A 156 -21.03 -17.99 1.01
C THR A 156 -21.34 -19.47 0.90
N GLN A 157 -22.56 -19.80 0.51
CA GLN A 157 -22.93 -21.16 0.14
C GLN A 157 -22.79 -21.38 -1.37
N PRO A 158 -22.43 -22.61 -1.81
CA PRO A 158 -22.05 -23.76 -0.98
C PRO A 158 -20.66 -23.58 -0.37
N PRO A 159 -20.38 -24.20 0.80
CA PRO A 159 -19.03 -24.20 1.35
C PRO A 159 -18.02 -24.76 0.35
N THR A 160 -16.85 -24.14 0.29
CA THR A 160 -15.82 -24.46 -0.69
C THR A 160 -14.45 -24.57 -0.01
N VAL A 161 -13.67 -25.56 -0.41
CA VAL A 161 -12.25 -25.68 -0.05
C VAL A 161 -11.42 -25.53 -1.32
N GLU A 162 -10.47 -24.62 -1.29
CA GLU A 162 -9.56 -24.33 -2.40
C GLU A 162 -8.14 -24.71 -2.03
N ALA A 163 -7.39 -25.24 -3.00
CA ALA A 163 -5.96 -25.44 -2.94
C ALA A 163 -5.30 -24.78 -4.16
N SER A 164 -4.23 -24.05 -3.93
CA SER A 164 -3.46 -23.39 -4.98
C SER A 164 -1.99 -23.76 -4.89
N SER A 165 -1.35 -23.91 -6.04
CA SER A 165 0.08 -24.10 -6.15
C SER A 165 0.63 -23.30 -7.32
N TYR A 166 1.81 -22.74 -7.15
CA TYR A 166 2.54 -22.00 -8.18
C TYR A 166 4.02 -22.35 -8.10
N TYR A 167 4.62 -22.60 -9.24
CA TYR A 167 6.06 -22.72 -9.39
C TYR A 167 6.57 -21.77 -10.45
N GLY A 168 7.61 -21.01 -10.15
CA GLY A 168 8.17 -20.04 -11.05
C GLY A 168 9.68 -19.99 -11.07
N SER A 169 10.22 -19.14 -11.92
CA SER A 169 11.66 -18.87 -12.02
C SER A 169 12.26 -18.53 -10.65
N PHE A 170 13.57 -18.72 -10.51
CA PHE A 170 14.34 -18.46 -9.28
C PHE A 170 13.96 -19.38 -8.10
N GLY A 171 13.47 -20.59 -8.39
CA GLY A 171 13.03 -21.53 -7.38
C GLY A 171 11.86 -21.00 -6.55
N THR A 172 10.98 -20.22 -7.16
CA THR A 172 9.82 -19.63 -6.50
C THR A 172 8.70 -20.65 -6.38
N TRP A 173 8.21 -20.88 -5.15
CA TRP A 173 7.07 -21.70 -4.84
C TRP A 173 6.05 -20.92 -4.03
N HIS A 174 4.78 -21.08 -4.35
CA HIS A 174 3.67 -20.62 -3.53
C HIS A 174 2.62 -21.74 -3.40
N TYR A 175 2.22 -22.03 -2.16
CA TYR A 175 1.16 -22.97 -1.84
C TYR A 175 0.12 -22.27 -0.98
N GLY A 176 -1.15 -22.47 -1.28
CA GLY A 176 -2.24 -21.91 -0.50
C GLY A 176 -3.36 -22.91 -0.31
N MET A 177 -4.03 -22.80 0.82
CA MET A 177 -5.30 -23.46 1.11
C MET A 177 -6.28 -22.43 1.66
N LYS A 178 -7.54 -22.51 1.23
CA LYS A 178 -8.61 -21.64 1.70
C LYS A 178 -9.90 -22.43 1.87
N ALA A 179 -10.60 -22.22 2.96
CA ALA A 179 -11.94 -22.72 3.18
C ALA A 179 -12.89 -21.53 3.39
N THR A 180 -13.97 -21.51 2.64
CA THR A 180 -15.03 -20.50 2.75
C THR A 180 -16.38 -21.18 2.86
N GLY A 181 -17.30 -20.57 3.61
CA GLY A 181 -18.64 -21.10 3.72
C GLY A 181 -19.55 -20.25 4.58
N ALA A 182 -20.83 -20.57 4.54
CA ALA A 182 -21.84 -19.97 5.39
C ALA A 182 -22.84 -21.02 5.88
N VAL A 183 -23.45 -20.75 7.03
CA VAL A 183 -24.61 -21.46 7.57
C VAL A 183 -25.71 -20.42 7.75
N GLY A 184 -26.87 -20.65 7.15
CA GLY A 184 -27.93 -19.66 7.03
C GLY A 184 -27.72 -18.70 5.86
N ASP A 185 -28.59 -17.71 5.74
CA ASP A 185 -28.57 -16.69 4.68
C ASP A 185 -27.98 -15.34 5.13
N GLY A 186 -27.48 -15.28 6.37
CA GLY A 186 -26.89 -14.08 6.97
C GLY A 186 -27.90 -13.10 7.56
N SER A 187 -29.20 -13.44 7.60
CA SER A 187 -30.27 -12.57 8.08
C SER A 187 -30.78 -12.90 9.48
N HIS A 188 -30.56 -14.11 9.97
CA HIS A 188 -31.13 -14.61 11.21
C HIS A 188 -30.11 -14.83 12.31
N ALA A 189 -30.58 -14.80 13.55
CA ALA A 189 -29.75 -15.13 14.72
C ALA A 189 -29.17 -16.53 14.63
N GLY A 190 -27.85 -16.64 14.81
CA GLY A 190 -27.10 -17.90 14.70
C GLY A 190 -26.52 -18.18 13.30
N ASP A 191 -26.82 -17.37 12.30
CA ASP A 191 -26.19 -17.46 10.99
C ASP A 191 -24.70 -17.13 11.09
N VAL A 192 -23.88 -17.91 10.40
CA VAL A 192 -22.41 -17.82 10.45
C VAL A 192 -21.84 -17.76 9.04
N ASP A 193 -20.88 -16.89 8.81
CA ASP A 193 -20.01 -16.90 7.64
C ASP A 193 -18.54 -17.05 8.05
N TYR A 194 -17.73 -17.73 7.25
CA TYR A 194 -16.31 -17.91 7.55
C TYR A 194 -15.44 -17.96 6.29
N THR A 195 -14.23 -17.44 6.44
CA THR A 195 -13.13 -17.58 5.48
C THR A 195 -11.86 -17.81 6.26
N VAL A 196 -11.18 -18.92 6.00
CA VAL A 196 -9.91 -19.29 6.62
C VAL A 196 -8.92 -19.62 5.53
N SER A 197 -7.74 -19.04 5.57
CA SER A 197 -6.69 -19.28 4.59
C SER A 197 -5.33 -19.44 5.25
N THR A 198 -4.48 -20.22 4.62
CA THR A 198 -3.07 -20.33 4.95
C THR A 198 -2.27 -20.48 3.66
N ASN A 199 -1.08 -19.86 3.63
CA ASN A 199 -0.20 -20.00 2.49
C ASN A 199 1.27 -19.96 2.90
N ARG A 200 2.10 -20.51 2.03
CA ARG A 200 3.54 -20.51 2.14
C ARG A 200 4.17 -20.11 0.82
N PHE A 201 5.04 -19.14 0.89
CA PHE A 201 5.90 -18.69 -0.19
C PHE A 201 7.35 -18.97 0.13
N THR A 202 8.11 -19.46 -0.84
CA THR A 202 9.58 -19.61 -0.77
C THR A 202 10.20 -19.26 -2.10
N THR A 203 11.40 -18.67 -2.09
CA THR A 203 12.17 -18.36 -3.29
C THR A 203 13.66 -18.32 -2.99
N HIS A 204 14.49 -18.63 -3.99
CA HIS A 204 15.93 -18.31 -3.93
C HIS A 204 16.18 -16.83 -4.24
N GLY A 205 15.20 -16.17 -4.92
CA GLY A 205 15.27 -14.78 -5.36
C GLY A 205 15.97 -14.60 -6.71
N TYR A 206 15.65 -13.48 -7.36
CA TYR A 206 16.31 -13.08 -8.61
C TYR A 206 17.76 -12.68 -8.40
N ARG A 207 18.02 -11.88 -7.36
CA ARG A 207 19.35 -11.41 -7.01
C ARG A 207 20.05 -12.41 -6.08
N ASP A 208 21.37 -12.37 -6.10
CA ASP A 208 22.17 -13.04 -5.09
C ASP A 208 21.78 -12.49 -3.72
N HIS A 209 21.84 -13.32 -2.69
CA HIS A 209 21.44 -12.95 -1.33
C HIS A 209 20.03 -12.31 -1.19
N SER A 210 19.05 -12.83 -1.97
CA SER A 210 17.65 -12.36 -1.93
C SER A 210 16.63 -13.48 -1.65
N GLY A 211 17.09 -14.62 -1.19
CA GLY A 211 16.22 -15.73 -0.81
C GLY A 211 15.26 -15.37 0.34
N ALA A 212 14.05 -15.93 0.29
CA ALA A 212 13.03 -15.62 1.27
C ALA A 212 12.07 -16.78 1.52
N ARG A 213 11.45 -16.75 2.71
CA ARG A 213 10.33 -17.58 3.11
C ARG A 213 9.29 -16.75 3.84
N LYS A 214 8.02 -16.88 3.46
CA LYS A 214 6.88 -16.24 4.12
C LYS A 214 5.80 -17.31 4.39
N ASN A 215 5.33 -17.38 5.64
CA ASN A 215 4.12 -18.12 6.00
C ASN A 215 3.07 -17.12 6.45
N LEU A 216 1.85 -17.28 5.99
CA LEU A 216 0.75 -16.37 6.30
C LEU A 216 -0.52 -17.19 6.58
N ALA A 217 -1.27 -16.79 7.61
CA ALA A 217 -2.58 -17.33 7.91
C ALA A 217 -3.55 -16.17 8.19
N ASN A 218 -4.76 -16.30 7.68
CA ASN A 218 -5.82 -15.34 7.86
C ASN A 218 -7.15 -16.05 8.14
N ALA A 219 -7.96 -15.49 9.06
CA ALA A 219 -9.29 -16.02 9.35
C ALA A 219 -10.26 -14.88 9.60
N ARG A 220 -11.45 -15.00 9.03
CA ARG A 220 -12.60 -14.15 9.24
C ARG A 220 -13.80 -15.03 9.60
N LEU A 221 -14.43 -14.73 10.73
CA LEU A 221 -15.62 -15.42 11.20
C LEU A 221 -16.69 -14.40 11.55
N GLY A 222 -17.79 -14.37 10.80
CA GLY A 222 -18.96 -13.53 11.05
C GLY A 222 -20.05 -14.36 11.75
N VAL A 223 -20.67 -13.80 12.78
CA VAL A 223 -21.79 -14.41 13.49
C VAL A 223 -22.90 -13.37 13.65
N ARG A 224 -24.08 -13.70 13.17
CA ARG A 224 -25.29 -12.91 13.40
C ARG A 224 -25.82 -13.19 14.81
N ILE A 225 -25.74 -12.22 15.71
CA ILE A 225 -26.18 -12.37 17.12
C ILE A 225 -27.73 -12.33 17.18
N ASN A 226 -28.31 -11.42 16.43
CA ASN A 226 -29.76 -11.26 16.22
C ASN A 226 -29.99 -10.53 14.88
N ASP A 227 -31.21 -10.27 14.51
CA ASP A 227 -31.61 -9.69 13.21
C ASP A 227 -30.98 -8.31 12.94
N VAL A 228 -30.55 -7.59 13.98
CA VAL A 228 -29.99 -6.24 13.89
C VAL A 228 -28.51 -6.14 14.27
N SER A 229 -27.88 -7.25 14.70
CA SER A 229 -26.50 -7.22 15.21
C SER A 229 -25.64 -8.33 14.63
N LYS A 230 -24.43 -7.97 14.18
CA LYS A 230 -23.41 -8.89 13.69
C LYS A 230 -22.10 -8.69 14.44
N LEU A 231 -21.42 -9.78 14.76
CA LEU A 231 -20.08 -9.81 15.31
C LEU A 231 -19.13 -10.47 14.30
N THR A 232 -17.99 -9.85 14.01
CA THR A 232 -16.97 -10.41 13.13
C THR A 232 -15.64 -10.51 13.87
N LEU A 233 -15.11 -11.73 13.97
CA LEU A 233 -13.77 -12.01 14.50
C LEU A 233 -12.78 -12.09 13.33
N LEU A 234 -11.63 -11.44 13.49
CA LEU A 234 -10.55 -11.36 12.52
C LEU A 234 -9.25 -11.84 13.16
N LEU A 235 -8.54 -12.74 12.51
CA LEU A 235 -7.24 -13.25 12.96
C LEU A 235 -6.27 -13.22 11.79
N ASN A 236 -5.04 -12.76 12.03
CA ASN A 236 -3.99 -12.72 11.02
C ASN A 236 -2.65 -13.01 11.65
N SER A 237 -1.83 -13.83 10.97
CA SER A 237 -0.46 -14.15 11.40
C SER A 237 0.47 -14.25 10.22
N VAL A 238 1.65 -13.64 10.31
CA VAL A 238 2.70 -13.73 9.31
C VAL A 238 4.07 -13.99 9.94
N ASP A 239 4.87 -14.86 9.34
CA ASP A 239 6.28 -15.15 9.67
C ASP A 239 7.10 -15.03 8.39
N ILE A 240 8.05 -14.10 8.35
CA ILE A 240 8.93 -13.84 7.20
C ILE A 240 10.39 -13.97 7.66
N LYS A 241 11.17 -14.70 6.86
CA LYS A 241 12.63 -14.67 6.91
C LYS A 241 13.14 -14.36 5.51
N ALA A 242 13.90 -13.31 5.36
CA ALA A 242 14.36 -12.86 4.05
C ALA A 242 15.75 -12.24 4.12
N ASN A 243 16.57 -12.61 3.16
CA ASN A 243 17.85 -11.97 2.91
C ASN A 243 17.64 -10.63 2.19
N ASP A 244 18.49 -9.67 2.44
CA ASP A 244 18.43 -8.31 1.91
C ASP A 244 19.58 -8.08 0.92
N ALA A 245 19.27 -8.04 -0.35
CA ALA A 245 20.30 -7.87 -1.40
C ALA A 245 20.86 -6.44 -1.45
N GLY A 246 20.17 -5.45 -0.91
CA GLY A 246 20.54 -4.04 -0.97
C GLY A 246 20.55 -3.44 -2.38
N GLY A 247 20.85 -2.14 -2.48
CA GLY A 247 21.00 -1.43 -3.74
C GLY A 247 22.35 -1.61 -4.40
N LEU A 248 22.42 -1.31 -5.69
CA LEU A 248 23.63 -1.31 -6.53
C LEU A 248 23.95 0.10 -7.01
N THR A 249 25.26 0.37 -7.26
CA THR A 249 25.68 1.52 -8.06
C THR A 249 25.35 1.30 -9.53
N ALA A 250 25.46 2.35 -10.35
CA ALA A 250 25.24 2.23 -11.79
C ALA A 250 26.24 1.27 -12.45
N ASP A 251 27.48 1.23 -11.99
CA ASP A 251 28.52 0.35 -12.53
C ASP A 251 28.30 -1.09 -12.08
N GLU A 252 28.00 -1.32 -10.79
CA GLU A 252 27.64 -2.64 -10.27
C GLU A 252 26.40 -3.22 -11.01
N TRP A 253 25.38 -2.38 -11.29
CA TRP A 253 24.21 -2.81 -12.04
C TRP A 253 24.52 -3.21 -13.49
N ARG A 254 25.34 -2.41 -14.18
CA ARG A 254 25.75 -2.71 -15.58
C ARG A 254 26.64 -3.95 -15.68
N ASP A 255 27.50 -4.17 -14.68
CA ASP A 255 28.43 -5.32 -14.65
C ASP A 255 27.63 -6.63 -14.39
N ASN A 256 26.84 -6.66 -13.33
CA ASN A 256 25.99 -7.81 -12.98
C ASN A 256 24.78 -7.37 -12.18
N PRO A 257 23.58 -7.28 -12.78
CA PRO A 257 22.36 -6.85 -12.07
C PRO A 257 21.93 -7.80 -10.95
N ARG A 258 22.46 -9.01 -10.90
CA ARG A 258 22.11 -10.01 -9.87
C ARG A 258 22.99 -9.93 -8.63
N GLN A 259 24.16 -9.32 -8.70
CA GLN A 259 25.11 -9.29 -7.59
C GLN A 259 24.55 -8.62 -6.33
N SER A 260 25.05 -9.05 -5.17
CA SER A 260 24.72 -8.48 -3.86
C SER A 260 25.96 -8.34 -2.98
N PRO A 261 26.92 -7.48 -3.34
CA PRO A 261 28.21 -7.43 -2.65
C PRO A 261 28.09 -7.05 -1.17
N ARG A 262 27.08 -6.25 -0.82
CA ARG A 262 26.81 -5.89 0.59
C ARG A 262 26.07 -6.99 1.36
N GLY A 263 25.11 -7.65 0.70
CA GLY A 263 24.43 -8.80 1.27
C GLY A 263 25.40 -9.90 1.67
N ASP A 264 26.31 -10.24 0.77
CA ASP A 264 27.30 -11.28 1.01
C ASP A 264 28.30 -10.88 2.11
N GLN A 265 28.77 -9.62 2.09
CA GLN A 265 29.75 -9.15 3.07
C GLN A 265 29.20 -9.06 4.50
N TYR A 266 27.95 -8.56 4.66
CA TYR A 266 27.37 -8.26 5.97
C TYR A 266 26.29 -9.25 6.40
N ASN A 267 25.96 -10.24 5.57
CA ASN A 267 24.86 -11.17 5.77
C ASN A 267 23.56 -10.44 6.15
N THR A 268 23.25 -9.40 5.35
CA THR A 268 22.08 -8.53 5.56
C THR A 268 20.81 -9.32 5.39
N ARG A 269 19.88 -9.18 6.35
CA ARG A 269 18.64 -9.93 6.38
C ARG A 269 17.63 -9.27 7.30
N LYS A 270 16.37 -9.63 7.14
CA LYS A 270 15.28 -9.20 8.02
C LYS A 270 14.34 -10.35 8.30
N ASN A 271 14.08 -10.58 9.58
CA ASN A 271 13.07 -11.51 10.05
C ASN A 271 11.94 -10.71 10.67
N THR A 272 10.71 -11.07 10.36
CA THR A 272 9.52 -10.41 10.89
C THR A 272 8.50 -11.46 11.27
N ARG A 273 7.92 -11.33 12.46
CA ARG A 273 6.77 -12.10 12.93
C ARG A 273 5.69 -11.14 13.40
N GLN A 274 4.45 -11.38 12.99
CA GLN A 274 3.32 -10.58 13.44
C GLN A 274 2.11 -11.47 13.67
N THR A 275 1.38 -11.20 14.74
CA THR A 275 0.08 -11.82 15.02
C THR A 275 -0.86 -10.73 15.51
N GLN A 276 -2.08 -10.70 14.97
CA GLN A 276 -3.11 -9.75 15.37
C GLN A 276 -4.49 -10.38 15.39
N ALA A 277 -5.35 -9.81 16.21
CA ALA A 277 -6.76 -10.14 16.29
C ALA A 277 -7.60 -8.85 16.25
N GLY A 278 -8.78 -8.93 15.68
CA GLY A 278 -9.76 -7.86 15.65
C GLY A 278 -11.16 -8.39 15.91
N LEU A 279 -12.01 -7.52 16.45
CA LEU A 279 -13.41 -7.78 16.72
C LEU A 279 -14.21 -6.58 16.25
N ARG A 280 -15.11 -6.81 15.27
CA ARG A 280 -16.04 -5.81 14.77
C ARG A 280 -17.44 -6.15 15.24
N TYR A 281 -18.08 -5.18 15.88
CA TYR A 281 -19.48 -5.24 16.24
C TYR A 281 -20.26 -4.22 15.43
N GLU A 282 -21.28 -4.67 14.71
CA GLU A 282 -22.16 -3.84 13.89
C GLU A 282 -23.59 -4.02 14.38
N ARG A 283 -24.31 -2.92 14.57
CA ARG A 283 -25.70 -2.93 15.03
C ARG A 283 -26.52 -1.84 14.39
N GLN A 284 -27.66 -2.21 13.85
CA GLN A 284 -28.71 -1.29 13.48
C GLN A 284 -29.48 -0.90 14.76
N LEU A 285 -29.28 0.34 15.23
CA LEU A 285 -29.94 0.86 16.44
C LEU A 285 -31.39 1.25 16.18
N SER A 286 -31.66 1.79 14.98
CA SER A 286 -32.98 2.16 14.47
C SER A 286 -33.02 2.01 12.96
N ALA A 287 -34.13 2.33 12.31
CA ALA A 287 -34.20 2.38 10.84
C ALA A 287 -33.27 3.43 10.24
N GLN A 288 -32.88 4.44 11.02
CA GLN A 288 -31.99 5.53 10.59
C GLN A 288 -30.56 5.44 11.14
N ASP A 289 -30.34 4.68 12.22
CA ASP A 289 -29.09 4.73 12.98
C ASP A 289 -28.36 3.41 12.95
N ASP A 290 -27.10 3.44 12.55
CA ASP A 290 -26.16 2.31 12.58
C ASP A 290 -24.95 2.61 13.45
N LEU A 291 -24.59 1.66 14.29
CA LEU A 291 -23.39 1.67 15.12
C LEU A 291 -22.39 0.62 14.60
N SER A 292 -21.15 1.02 14.45
CA SER A 292 -20.00 0.12 14.20
C SER A 292 -18.91 0.38 15.21
N VAL A 293 -18.40 -0.68 15.82
CA VAL A 293 -17.25 -0.63 16.75
C VAL A 293 -16.24 -1.67 16.32
N MET A 294 -15.01 -1.24 16.04
CA MET A 294 -13.88 -2.10 15.73
C MET A 294 -12.86 -2.01 16.84
N MET A 295 -12.46 -3.14 17.40
CA MET A 295 -11.38 -3.26 18.38
C MET A 295 -10.34 -4.21 17.85
N TYR A 296 -9.05 -3.91 18.06
CA TYR A 296 -7.97 -4.79 17.64
C TYR A 296 -6.78 -4.70 18.58
N ALA A 297 -5.97 -5.75 18.57
CA ALA A 297 -4.66 -5.79 19.19
C ALA A 297 -3.72 -6.70 18.41
N GLY A 298 -2.43 -6.40 18.46
CA GLY A 298 -1.42 -7.19 17.79
C GLY A 298 -0.03 -6.99 18.36
N GLU A 299 0.85 -7.90 17.95
CA GLU A 299 2.27 -7.87 18.25
C GLU A 299 3.07 -8.06 16.97
N ARG A 300 4.15 -7.29 16.82
CA ARG A 300 5.10 -7.42 15.71
C ARG A 300 6.53 -7.39 16.23
N GLU A 301 7.28 -8.44 15.92
CA GLU A 301 8.71 -8.56 16.18
C GLU A 301 9.47 -8.39 14.86
N THR A 302 10.58 -7.67 14.87
CA THR A 302 11.45 -7.50 13.72
C THR A 302 12.89 -7.48 14.14
N THR A 303 13.72 -8.35 13.54
CA THR A 303 15.17 -8.30 13.65
C THR A 303 15.78 -8.08 12.30
N GLN A 304 16.61 -7.03 12.15
CA GLN A 304 17.24 -6.66 10.88
C GLN A 304 18.74 -6.44 11.06
N PHE A 305 19.53 -7.11 10.20
CA PHE A 305 20.98 -6.89 10.06
C PHE A 305 21.23 -5.96 8.88
N GLN A 306 21.92 -4.86 9.12
CA GLN A 306 22.22 -3.82 8.14
C GLN A 306 23.66 -3.89 7.67
N SER A 307 23.97 -3.30 6.50
CA SER A 307 25.32 -3.25 5.90
C SER A 307 26.15 -2.08 6.46
N ILE A 308 26.34 -2.03 7.78
CA ILE A 308 27.09 -0.96 8.45
C ILE A 308 28.50 -1.47 8.78
N PRO A 309 29.57 -0.78 8.32
CA PRO A 309 30.95 -1.12 8.68
C PRO A 309 31.21 -0.98 10.19
N ARG A 310 32.26 -1.65 10.68
CA ARG A 310 32.66 -1.59 12.08
C ARG A 310 32.99 -0.18 12.58
N ALA A 311 33.74 0.60 11.77
CA ALA A 311 34.29 1.86 12.24
C ALA A 311 33.26 2.88 12.76
N PRO A 312 32.11 3.15 12.08
CA PRO A 312 31.07 4.01 12.63
C PRO A 312 30.49 3.48 13.94
N GLN A 313 30.34 2.15 14.08
CA GLN A 313 29.72 1.51 15.24
C GLN A 313 30.57 1.61 16.53
N LEU A 314 31.82 2.00 16.43
CA LEU A 314 32.69 2.23 17.60
C LEU A 314 32.40 3.55 18.31
N LYS A 315 31.69 4.48 17.69
CA LYS A 315 31.28 5.73 18.34
C LYS A 315 30.25 5.44 19.42
N PRO A 316 30.38 5.99 20.64
CA PRO A 316 29.42 5.73 21.75
C PRO A 316 27.97 6.00 21.39
N SER A 317 27.70 7.06 20.61
CA SER A 317 26.35 7.49 20.18
C SER A 317 25.79 6.69 18.98
N HIS A 318 26.56 5.74 18.40
CA HIS A 318 26.10 5.00 17.24
C HIS A 318 25.25 3.81 17.65
N ALA A 319 24.02 3.70 17.08
CA ALA A 319 23.02 2.70 17.46
C ALA A 319 23.29 1.25 16.99
N GLY A 320 24.51 0.97 16.47
CA GLY A 320 24.86 -0.38 15.96
C GLY A 320 24.37 -0.63 14.54
N GLY A 321 24.52 -1.86 14.06
CA GLY A 321 24.10 -2.33 12.74
C GLY A 321 23.06 -3.45 12.78
N VAL A 322 22.54 -3.80 13.95
CA VAL A 322 21.39 -4.69 14.14
C VAL A 322 20.26 -3.91 14.79
N ILE A 323 19.07 -4.01 14.23
CA ILE A 323 17.84 -3.47 14.81
C ILE A 323 17.02 -4.65 15.33
N ASP A 324 16.58 -4.54 16.58
CA ASP A 324 15.69 -5.50 17.23
C ASP A 324 14.50 -4.75 17.83
N LEU A 325 13.30 -5.00 17.26
CA LEU A 325 12.06 -4.31 17.57
C LEU A 325 11.01 -5.30 18.07
N THR A 326 10.36 -4.97 19.16
CA THR A 326 9.10 -5.59 19.59
C THR A 326 8.05 -4.50 19.73
N ARG A 327 6.94 -4.62 19.00
CA ARG A 327 5.82 -3.69 18.97
C ARG A 327 4.55 -4.36 19.44
N HIS A 328 3.89 -3.76 20.42
CA HIS A 328 2.52 -4.08 20.79
C HIS A 328 1.64 -2.92 20.39
N TYR A 329 0.59 -3.19 19.63
CA TYR A 329 -0.33 -2.17 19.15
C TYR A 329 -1.77 -2.59 19.38
N GLN A 330 -2.62 -1.61 19.59
CA GLN A 330 -4.05 -1.81 19.83
C GLN A 330 -4.83 -0.54 19.50
N GLY A 331 -6.12 -0.69 19.28
CA GLY A 331 -6.97 0.46 19.02
C GLY A 331 -8.45 0.12 19.05
N ILE A 332 -9.22 1.19 18.95
CA ILE A 332 -10.68 1.16 18.84
C ILE A 332 -11.13 2.26 17.88
N ASP A 333 -11.94 1.91 16.89
CA ASP A 333 -12.70 2.84 16.06
C ASP A 333 -14.19 2.66 16.37
N THR A 334 -14.86 3.76 16.71
CA THR A 334 -16.31 3.78 16.95
C THR A 334 -16.96 4.74 15.98
N ARG A 335 -18.01 4.27 15.30
CA ARG A 335 -18.70 5.02 14.26
C ARG A 335 -20.21 4.91 14.46
N LEU A 336 -20.86 6.07 14.46
CA LEU A 336 -22.32 6.20 14.45
C LEU A 336 -22.75 6.89 13.15
N THR A 337 -23.62 6.25 12.38
CA THR A 337 -24.18 6.80 11.15
C THR A 337 -25.66 7.03 11.31
N HIS A 338 -26.13 8.24 11.04
CA HIS A 338 -27.54 8.65 11.05
C HIS A 338 -27.98 9.03 9.64
N ARG A 339 -29.10 8.46 9.18
CA ARG A 339 -29.75 8.81 7.91
C ARG A 339 -31.06 9.52 8.22
N GLY A 340 -31.20 10.74 7.73
CA GLY A 340 -32.36 11.57 8.02
C GLY A 340 -32.59 12.63 6.95
N GLU A 341 -33.41 13.61 7.32
CA GLU A 341 -33.75 14.75 6.48
C GLU A 341 -33.57 16.04 7.28
N LEU A 342 -32.72 16.93 6.80
CA LEU A 342 -32.54 18.30 7.31
C LEU A 342 -32.73 19.24 6.12
N LEU A 343 -33.97 19.58 5.76
CA LEU A 343 -34.39 20.29 4.55
C LEU A 343 -34.19 19.44 3.26
N VAL A 344 -33.17 18.65 3.20
CA VAL A 344 -32.82 17.68 2.15
C VAL A 344 -32.33 16.39 2.79
N PRO A 345 -32.34 15.26 2.07
CA PRO A 345 -31.79 14.01 2.58
C PRO A 345 -30.32 14.17 2.99
N VAL A 346 -29.98 13.69 4.18
CA VAL A 346 -28.63 13.77 4.75
C VAL A 346 -28.25 12.47 5.42
N THR A 347 -26.97 12.09 5.24
CA THR A 347 -26.32 11.06 6.05
C THR A 347 -25.22 11.73 6.87
N LEU A 348 -25.25 11.54 8.17
CA LEU A 348 -24.27 12.05 9.14
C LEU A 348 -23.50 10.87 9.72
N THR A 349 -22.17 10.91 9.70
CA THR A 349 -21.32 9.91 10.32
C THR A 349 -20.37 10.59 11.28
N ALA A 350 -20.50 10.30 12.57
CA ALA A 350 -19.60 10.75 13.62
C ALA A 350 -18.78 9.57 14.14
N GLY A 351 -17.50 9.77 14.37
CA GLY A 351 -16.63 8.72 14.87
C GLY A 351 -15.50 9.22 15.75
N LEU A 352 -14.92 8.26 16.45
CA LEU A 352 -13.74 8.44 17.29
C LEU A 352 -12.78 7.27 17.03
N ASP A 353 -11.57 7.60 16.64
CA ASP A 353 -10.49 6.65 16.41
C ASP A 353 -9.41 6.84 17.48
N TYR A 354 -9.08 5.76 18.19
CA TYR A 354 -8.00 5.69 19.16
C TYR A 354 -7.05 4.57 18.77
N GLU A 355 -5.77 4.91 18.62
CA GLU A 355 -4.71 3.94 18.35
C GLU A 355 -3.58 4.15 19.34
N ASN A 356 -2.92 3.06 19.71
CA ASN A 356 -1.77 3.05 20.61
C ASN A 356 -0.75 2.02 20.14
N MET A 357 0.53 2.38 20.21
CA MET A 357 1.64 1.45 19.98
C MET A 357 2.74 1.67 21.00
N SER A 358 3.18 0.59 21.64
CA SER A 358 4.38 0.54 22.48
C SER A 358 5.48 -0.22 21.73
N GLU A 359 6.61 0.40 21.49
CA GLU A 359 7.77 -0.19 20.83
C GLU A 359 8.92 -0.31 21.83
N ARG A 360 9.48 -1.51 21.95
CA ARG A 360 10.80 -1.73 22.54
C ARG A 360 11.81 -1.83 21.41
N ARG A 361 12.77 -0.90 21.38
CA ARG A 361 13.80 -0.83 20.34
C ARG A 361 15.16 -1.02 20.93
N LYS A 362 15.87 -2.06 20.45
CA LYS A 362 17.26 -2.30 20.76
C LYS A 362 18.12 -2.22 19.50
N GLY A 363 19.35 -1.78 19.66
CA GLY A 363 20.36 -1.76 18.63
C GLY A 363 21.60 -2.49 19.11
N TYR A 364 22.23 -3.25 18.22
CA TYR A 364 23.44 -4.00 18.52
C TYR A 364 24.47 -3.83 17.41
N GLU A 365 25.73 -4.07 17.71
CA GLU A 365 26.74 -4.24 16.66
C GLU A 365 26.36 -5.41 15.75
N ASN A 366 26.61 -5.30 14.44
CA ASN A 366 26.34 -6.37 13.46
C ASN A 366 27.54 -7.30 13.26
N PHE A 367 28.49 -7.31 14.20
CA PHE A 367 29.70 -8.13 14.13
C PHE A 367 30.13 -8.58 15.52
N VAL A 368 30.89 -9.68 15.55
CA VAL A 368 31.69 -10.12 16.68
C VAL A 368 33.15 -10.17 16.27
N MET A 369 34.08 -10.01 17.20
CA MET A 369 35.51 -10.12 16.92
C MET A 369 35.98 -11.58 16.99
N VAL A 370 36.51 -12.10 15.90
CA VAL A 370 37.08 -13.44 15.81
C VAL A 370 38.54 -13.31 15.33
N ASN A 371 39.48 -13.79 16.11
CA ASN A 371 40.93 -13.72 15.80
C ASN A 371 41.40 -12.29 15.42
N GLY A 372 40.85 -11.24 16.06
CA GLY A 372 41.19 -9.84 15.81
C GLY A 372 40.57 -9.18 14.58
N ALA A 373 39.72 -9.91 13.84
CA ALA A 373 38.97 -9.39 12.70
C ALA A 373 37.45 -9.38 12.97
N PRO A 374 36.68 -8.42 12.41
CA PRO A 374 35.23 -8.42 12.54
C PRO A 374 34.62 -9.52 11.66
N GLN A 375 33.82 -10.39 12.26
CA GLN A 375 32.93 -11.31 11.56
C GLN A 375 31.54 -10.70 11.55
N TYR A 376 31.11 -10.23 10.38
CA TYR A 376 29.81 -9.61 10.18
C TYR A 376 28.66 -10.63 10.10
N GLY A 377 27.44 -10.17 10.32
CA GLY A 377 26.25 -10.99 10.29
C GLY A 377 25.92 -11.68 11.64
N GLU A 378 26.71 -11.39 12.66
CA GLU A 378 26.51 -11.85 14.03
C GLU A 378 26.13 -10.68 14.95
N GLN A 379 25.26 -10.92 15.91
CA GLN A 379 24.86 -9.89 16.88
C GLN A 379 25.93 -9.71 17.94
N GLY A 380 26.49 -8.50 18.01
CA GLY A 380 27.52 -8.10 18.94
C GLY A 380 26.98 -7.36 20.18
N ALA A 381 27.72 -6.36 20.65
CA ALA A 381 27.41 -5.60 21.85
C ALA A 381 26.15 -4.73 21.69
N LEU A 382 25.42 -4.51 22.78
CA LEU A 382 24.28 -3.58 22.84
C LEU A 382 24.77 -2.12 22.60
N ARG A 383 24.02 -1.38 21.77
CA ARG A 383 24.35 0.00 21.35
C ARG A 383 23.17 0.97 21.47
N ARG A 384 21.94 0.47 21.67
CA ARG A 384 20.71 1.23 21.85
C ARG A 384 19.71 0.41 22.64
N ASN A 385 18.93 1.04 23.52
CA ASN A 385 17.83 0.43 24.25
C ASN A 385 16.82 1.49 24.62
N GLU A 386 15.67 1.49 23.95
CA GLU A 386 14.62 2.49 24.12
C GLU A 386 13.27 1.84 24.30
N ARG A 387 12.37 2.53 24.95
CA ARG A 387 10.93 2.28 24.93
C ARG A 387 10.23 3.50 24.35
N ASN A 388 9.55 3.30 23.24
CA ASN A 388 8.82 4.34 22.54
C ASN A 388 7.32 4.08 22.67
N LEU A 389 6.56 5.10 23.00
CA LEU A 389 5.09 5.05 23.06
C LEU A 389 4.54 6.06 22.05
N MET A 390 3.60 5.62 21.23
CA MET A 390 2.90 6.44 20.24
C MET A 390 1.42 6.21 20.36
N TRP A 391 0.63 7.30 20.33
CA TRP A 391 -0.83 7.17 20.32
C TRP A 391 -1.50 8.34 19.60
N ASN A 392 -2.73 8.15 19.19
CA ASN A 392 -3.61 9.18 18.66
C ASN A 392 -5.00 9.11 19.28
N VAL A 393 -5.72 10.22 19.18
CA VAL A 393 -7.16 10.32 19.48
C VAL A 393 -7.77 11.26 18.45
N ASP A 394 -8.49 10.71 17.51
CA ASP A 394 -8.95 11.43 16.32
C ASP A 394 -10.48 11.41 16.22
N PRO A 395 -11.20 12.42 16.73
CA PRO A 395 -12.62 12.58 16.43
C PRO A 395 -12.82 13.06 14.98
N TYR A 396 -13.89 12.56 14.35
CA TYR A 396 -14.26 12.98 13.00
C TYR A 396 -15.77 13.06 12.80
N LEU A 397 -16.16 13.91 11.83
CA LEU A 397 -17.53 14.05 11.36
C LEU A 397 -17.52 14.08 9.83
N GLN A 398 -18.39 13.29 9.21
CA GLN A 398 -18.64 13.27 7.77
C GLN A 398 -20.11 13.46 7.50
N THR A 399 -20.43 14.17 6.43
CA THR A 399 -21.81 14.47 6.04
C THR A 399 -21.96 14.31 4.54
N GLN A 400 -23.08 13.70 4.13
CA GLN A 400 -23.48 13.57 2.72
C GLN A 400 -24.87 14.18 2.55
N TRP A 401 -24.99 15.13 1.65
CA TRP A 401 -26.20 15.91 1.40
C TRP A 401 -26.67 15.71 -0.03
N GLN A 402 -27.89 15.28 -0.24
CA GLN A 402 -28.54 15.25 -1.54
C GLN A 402 -29.28 16.58 -1.74
N LEU A 403 -28.61 17.57 -2.33
CA LEU A 403 -29.16 18.94 -2.46
C LEU A 403 -30.28 19.03 -3.50
N THR A 404 -30.15 18.28 -4.59
CA THR A 404 -31.18 18.08 -5.63
C THR A 404 -31.04 16.67 -6.20
N ASP A 405 -31.90 16.24 -7.10
CA ASP A 405 -31.79 14.93 -7.77
C ASP A 405 -30.45 14.72 -8.48
N LYS A 406 -29.78 15.81 -8.85
CA LYS A 406 -28.51 15.78 -9.61
C LYS A 406 -27.30 16.29 -8.83
N LEU A 407 -27.50 17.04 -7.77
CA LEU A 407 -26.44 17.71 -7.03
C LEU A 407 -26.31 17.14 -5.63
N SER A 408 -25.13 16.63 -5.28
CA SER A 408 -24.79 16.20 -3.92
C SER A 408 -23.54 16.90 -3.40
N LEU A 409 -23.47 17.09 -2.10
CA LEU A 409 -22.37 17.66 -1.35
C LEU A 409 -21.91 16.65 -0.30
N ASP A 410 -20.65 16.29 -0.33
CA ASP A 410 -19.99 15.55 0.74
C ASP A 410 -19.02 16.49 1.45
N ALA A 411 -19.05 16.50 2.77
CA ALA A 411 -18.15 17.31 3.58
C ALA A 411 -17.75 16.56 4.84
N GLY A 412 -16.54 16.79 5.29
CA GLY A 412 -16.05 16.17 6.50
C GLY A 412 -14.95 16.97 7.16
N VAL A 413 -14.73 16.66 8.43
CA VAL A 413 -13.62 17.21 9.21
C VAL A 413 -13.12 16.16 10.19
N ARG A 414 -11.81 16.06 10.34
CA ARG A 414 -11.14 15.24 11.34
C ARG A 414 -10.18 16.11 12.13
N TYR A 415 -10.11 15.90 13.42
CA TYR A 415 -8.99 16.39 14.23
C TYR A 415 -7.98 15.25 14.37
N SER A 416 -6.87 15.36 13.69
CA SER A 416 -5.80 14.36 13.76
C SER A 416 -4.73 14.78 14.75
N SER A 417 -4.31 13.83 15.58
CA SER A 417 -3.32 14.05 16.62
C SER A 417 -2.39 12.85 16.74
N VAL A 418 -1.11 13.08 17.01
CA VAL A 418 -0.14 12.01 17.26
C VAL A 418 0.81 12.47 18.35
N TRP A 419 0.97 11.66 19.38
CA TRP A 419 1.93 11.88 20.46
C TRP A 419 3.01 10.81 20.44
N PHE A 420 4.23 11.22 20.72
CA PHE A 420 5.41 10.38 20.87
C PHE A 420 6.01 10.63 22.25
N ASP A 421 6.37 9.55 22.92
CA ASP A 421 7.16 9.57 24.16
C ASP A 421 8.26 8.51 24.03
N SER A 422 9.52 8.91 24.24
CA SER A 422 10.67 8.02 24.14
C SER A 422 11.47 8.05 25.42
N ASN A 423 11.71 6.88 25.99
CA ASN A 423 12.55 6.70 27.18
C ASN A 423 13.81 5.92 26.79
N ASP A 424 14.98 6.52 27.00
CA ASP A 424 16.28 5.90 26.76
C ASP A 424 16.80 5.17 27.99
N TYR A 425 17.26 3.93 27.80
CA TYR A 425 17.87 3.08 28.82
C TYR A 425 19.32 2.70 28.48
N TYR A 426 19.89 3.27 27.41
CA TYR A 426 21.28 3.03 27.03
C TYR A 426 22.12 4.29 27.31
N ILE A 427 22.35 4.58 28.56
CA ILE A 427 23.14 5.73 29.04
C ILE A 427 24.54 5.26 29.38
N THR A 428 25.56 5.72 28.66
CA THR A 428 26.95 5.33 28.80
C THR A 428 27.89 6.53 28.63
N PRO A 429 29.16 6.46 29.05
CA PRO A 429 30.11 7.53 28.76
C PRO A 429 30.18 7.83 27.25
N GLY A 430 29.89 9.09 26.87
CA GLY A 430 29.80 9.54 25.48
C GLY A 430 28.48 9.28 24.76
N ASN A 431 27.46 8.76 25.48
CA ASN A 431 26.08 8.69 25.07
C ASN A 431 25.19 9.03 26.27
N GLY A 432 24.65 10.23 26.28
CA GLY A 432 23.81 10.74 27.37
C GLY A 432 22.40 10.16 27.37
N ASP A 433 21.51 10.74 28.16
CA ASP A 433 20.08 10.43 28.16
C ASP A 433 19.41 11.13 26.97
N ASP A 434 18.90 10.35 26.05
CA ASP A 434 18.25 10.80 24.81
C ASP A 434 16.71 10.73 24.89
N SER A 435 16.16 10.62 26.10
CA SER A 435 14.70 10.63 26.32
C SER A 435 14.07 11.96 25.88
N GLY A 436 12.83 11.89 25.41
CA GLY A 436 12.10 13.08 24.97
C GLY A 436 10.74 12.76 24.43
N ASP A 437 9.98 13.81 24.10
CA ASP A 437 8.62 13.71 23.58
C ASP A 437 8.38 14.66 22.42
N ALA A 438 7.36 14.36 21.62
CA ALA A 438 6.83 15.24 20.58
C ALA A 438 5.33 15.05 20.42
N SER A 439 4.64 16.10 20.00
CA SER A 439 3.22 16.02 19.67
C SER A 439 2.91 16.83 18.41
N TYR A 440 2.03 16.27 17.59
CA TYR A 440 1.58 16.89 16.35
C TYR A 440 0.07 16.81 16.27
N HIS A 441 -0.59 17.87 15.81
CA HIS A 441 -2.04 17.88 15.66
C HIS A 441 -2.49 18.83 14.56
N LYS A 442 -3.62 18.51 13.89
CA LYS A 442 -4.15 19.31 12.80
C LYS A 442 -5.65 19.04 12.59
N TRP A 443 -6.38 20.10 12.25
CA TRP A 443 -7.71 19.99 11.67
C TRP A 443 -7.63 19.70 10.17
N LEU A 444 -8.37 18.69 9.72
CA LEU A 444 -8.36 18.18 8.35
C LEU A 444 -9.75 18.29 7.75
N PRO A 445 -10.14 19.45 7.19
CA PRO A 445 -11.39 19.58 6.44
C PRO A 445 -11.24 19.00 5.04
N ALA A 446 -12.32 18.39 4.53
CA ALA A 446 -12.45 17.99 3.14
C ALA A 446 -13.89 18.17 2.67
N GLY A 447 -14.09 18.45 1.39
CA GLY A 447 -15.39 18.57 0.80
C GLY A 447 -15.38 18.24 -0.69
N SER A 448 -16.50 17.78 -1.22
CA SER A 448 -16.71 17.51 -2.64
C SER A 448 -18.12 17.85 -3.06
N LEU A 449 -18.24 18.47 -4.21
CA LEU A 449 -19.51 18.75 -4.89
C LEU A 449 -19.59 17.86 -6.13
N LYS A 450 -20.61 17.02 -6.23
CA LYS A 450 -20.87 16.15 -7.37
C LYS A 450 -22.10 16.60 -8.11
N TYR A 451 -22.02 16.61 -9.43
CA TYR A 451 -23.16 16.88 -10.32
C TYR A 451 -23.33 15.72 -11.32
N ALA A 452 -24.50 15.08 -11.29
CA ALA A 452 -24.89 14.07 -12.26
C ALA A 452 -25.37 14.74 -13.55
N LEU A 453 -24.52 14.74 -14.58
CA LEU A 453 -24.89 15.24 -15.91
C LEU A 453 -25.98 14.36 -16.52
N THR A 454 -25.81 13.05 -16.41
CA THR A 454 -26.77 12.00 -16.74
C THR A 454 -26.67 10.88 -15.68
N ASP A 455 -27.53 9.87 -15.75
CA ASP A 455 -27.43 8.68 -14.87
C ASP A 455 -26.15 7.86 -15.07
N ALA A 456 -25.48 8.09 -16.19
CA ALA A 456 -24.24 7.39 -16.55
C ALA A 456 -23.00 8.29 -16.52
N TRP A 457 -23.11 9.58 -16.18
CA TRP A 457 -22.00 10.52 -16.24
C TRP A 457 -22.04 11.53 -15.11
N ASN A 458 -21.05 11.46 -14.24
CA ASN A 458 -20.84 12.35 -13.09
C ASN A 458 -19.58 13.19 -13.26
N VAL A 459 -19.64 14.42 -12.79
CA VAL A 459 -18.48 15.29 -12.58
C VAL A 459 -18.44 15.73 -11.12
N TYR A 460 -17.23 15.94 -10.58
CA TYR A 460 -17.08 16.41 -9.22
C TYR A 460 -15.91 17.40 -9.09
N LEU A 461 -16.02 18.25 -8.05
CA LEU A 461 -14.96 19.15 -7.60
C LEU A 461 -14.74 18.88 -6.12
N SER A 462 -13.51 18.57 -5.72
CA SER A 462 -13.16 18.32 -4.34
C SER A 462 -11.95 19.12 -3.89
N ALA A 463 -11.92 19.43 -2.58
CA ALA A 463 -10.81 20.11 -1.93
C ALA A 463 -10.65 19.59 -0.51
N GLY A 464 -9.42 19.58 0.02
CA GLY A 464 -9.16 19.15 1.38
C GLY A 464 -7.71 19.34 1.80
N ARG A 465 -7.51 19.24 3.10
CA ARG A 465 -6.22 19.37 3.76
C ARG A 465 -5.77 18.03 4.32
N GLY A 466 -4.56 17.58 3.92
CA GLY A 466 -3.88 16.42 4.46
C GLY A 466 -2.80 16.78 5.46
N PHE A 467 -2.42 15.81 6.27
CA PHE A 467 -1.44 15.96 7.35
C PHE A 467 -0.63 14.67 7.49
N GLU A 468 0.66 14.81 7.71
CA GLU A 468 1.57 13.69 7.85
C GLU A 468 2.66 14.00 8.86
N THR A 469 2.73 13.18 9.91
CA THR A 469 3.78 13.31 10.93
C THR A 469 5.05 12.60 10.49
N PRO A 470 6.22 12.95 11.03
CA PRO A 470 7.36 12.04 11.02
C PRO A 470 6.97 10.72 11.69
N THR A 471 7.48 9.60 11.18
CA THR A 471 7.37 8.31 11.86
C THR A 471 8.48 8.15 12.90
N ILE A 472 8.32 7.24 13.85
CA ILE A 472 9.39 6.96 14.83
C ILE A 472 10.70 6.55 14.14
N ASN A 473 10.62 5.87 13.00
CA ASN A 473 11.80 5.51 12.21
C ASN A 473 12.45 6.72 11.54
N GLU A 474 11.68 7.72 11.14
CA GLU A 474 12.18 8.97 10.57
C GLU A 474 12.80 9.88 11.65
N LEU A 475 12.26 9.83 12.85
CA LEU A 475 12.87 10.49 14.02
C LEU A 475 14.16 9.82 14.51
N SER A 476 14.35 8.54 14.20
CA SER A 476 15.35 7.66 14.84
C SER A 476 16.81 7.99 14.54
N TYR A 477 17.08 8.75 13.47
CA TYR A 477 18.44 9.08 13.05
C TYR A 477 18.55 10.56 12.72
N ARG A 478 19.58 11.19 13.27
CA ARG A 478 19.89 12.62 13.07
C ARG A 478 20.98 12.77 12.01
N SER A 479 20.82 13.75 11.11
CA SER A 479 21.82 14.09 10.10
C SER A 479 23.07 14.76 10.67
N ASP A 480 22.96 15.39 11.86
CA ASP A 480 24.07 16.02 12.57
C ASP A 480 24.98 15.02 13.32
N ASN A 481 24.75 13.72 13.14
CA ASN A 481 25.48 12.63 13.81
C ASN A 481 25.42 12.64 15.34
N GLN A 482 24.46 13.36 15.92
CA GLN A 482 24.16 13.28 17.34
C GLN A 482 23.33 12.02 17.65
N SER A 483 23.34 11.61 18.91
CA SER A 483 22.43 10.55 19.41
C SER A 483 21.00 11.05 19.57
N GLY A 484 20.07 10.13 19.86
CA GLY A 484 18.69 10.44 20.15
C GLY A 484 17.79 10.61 18.93
N LEU A 485 16.53 10.92 19.20
CA LEU A 485 15.52 11.16 18.20
C LEU A 485 15.58 12.59 17.67
N ASN A 486 15.30 12.76 16.39
CA ASN A 486 15.23 14.07 15.75
C ASN A 486 13.85 14.74 15.97
N PHE A 487 13.56 15.18 17.18
CA PHE A 487 12.32 15.89 17.52
C PHE A 487 12.18 17.25 16.83
N GLY A 488 13.22 17.75 16.14
CA GLY A 488 13.16 18.96 15.34
C GLY A 488 12.41 18.81 14.01
N LEU A 489 12.12 17.59 13.55
CA LEU A 489 11.30 17.36 12.35
C LEU A 489 9.88 17.85 12.58
N LYS A 490 9.39 18.63 11.62
CA LYS A 490 8.02 19.16 11.59
C LYS A 490 7.10 18.24 10.78
N PRO A 491 5.81 18.18 11.13
CA PRO A 491 4.85 17.50 10.30
C PRO A 491 4.65 18.24 8.98
N SER A 492 4.36 17.53 7.91
CA SER A 492 3.96 18.11 6.64
C SER A 492 2.45 18.35 6.59
N THR A 493 2.04 19.41 5.90
CA THR A 493 0.64 19.73 5.65
C THR A 493 0.45 20.00 4.17
N ASN A 494 -0.58 19.44 3.57
CA ASN A 494 -0.86 19.67 2.15
C ASN A 494 -2.31 20.10 1.93
N ASP A 495 -2.49 20.96 0.93
CA ASP A 495 -3.79 21.39 0.43
C ASP A 495 -3.95 20.91 -1.00
N THR A 496 -5.01 20.15 -1.24
CA THR A 496 -5.32 19.54 -2.55
C THR A 496 -6.64 20.05 -3.09
N VAL A 497 -6.66 20.36 -4.41
CA VAL A 497 -7.86 20.62 -5.18
C VAL A 497 -7.88 19.63 -6.35
N GLU A 498 -9.05 19.07 -6.62
CA GLU A 498 -9.24 18.05 -7.66
C GLU A 498 -10.56 18.28 -8.38
N ILE A 499 -10.54 18.13 -9.71
CA ILE A 499 -11.73 17.99 -10.54
C ILE A 499 -11.71 16.63 -11.22
N GLY A 500 -12.81 15.91 -11.19
CA GLY A 500 -12.91 14.58 -11.78
C GLY A 500 -14.19 14.37 -12.56
N SER A 501 -14.16 13.35 -13.40
CA SER A 501 -15.28 12.90 -14.22
C SER A 501 -15.31 11.38 -14.27
N LYS A 502 -16.49 10.80 -14.15
CA LYS A 502 -16.73 9.35 -14.23
C LYS A 502 -17.89 9.09 -15.18
N THR A 503 -17.67 8.21 -16.13
CA THR A 503 -18.65 7.91 -17.19
C THR A 503 -18.77 6.41 -17.37
N ARG A 504 -20.01 5.91 -17.28
CA ARG A 504 -20.31 4.52 -17.64
C ARG A 504 -20.39 4.43 -19.18
N LEU A 505 -19.66 3.49 -19.75
CA LEU A 505 -19.61 3.19 -21.19
C LEU A 505 -20.13 1.76 -21.44
N GLY A 506 -21.46 1.57 -21.50
CA GLY A 506 -22.04 0.23 -21.51
C GLY A 506 -21.64 -0.56 -20.25
N ASN A 507 -20.96 -1.69 -20.43
CA ASN A 507 -20.45 -2.54 -19.34
C ASN A 507 -19.05 -2.10 -18.90
N GLY A 508 -18.74 -0.83 -18.91
CA GLY A 508 -17.44 -0.32 -18.51
C GLY A 508 -17.50 1.01 -17.80
N LEU A 509 -16.39 1.42 -17.23
CA LEU A 509 -16.22 2.69 -16.51
C LEU A 509 -14.97 3.41 -17.02
N LEU A 510 -15.15 4.67 -17.41
CA LEU A 510 -14.07 5.62 -17.71
C LEU A 510 -13.98 6.64 -16.58
N THR A 511 -12.79 6.83 -16.03
CA THR A 511 -12.51 7.81 -14.99
C THR A 511 -11.41 8.77 -15.42
N ALA A 512 -11.55 10.03 -15.06
CA ALA A 512 -10.53 11.05 -15.26
C ALA A 512 -10.47 11.98 -14.06
N ALA A 513 -9.27 12.39 -13.66
CA ALA A 513 -9.06 13.38 -12.62
C ALA A 513 -7.89 14.28 -12.94
N LEU A 514 -8.03 15.56 -12.63
CA LEU A 514 -6.97 16.58 -12.63
C LEU A 514 -6.83 17.10 -11.22
N PHE A 515 -5.61 17.19 -10.72
CA PHE A 515 -5.37 17.63 -9.34
C PHE A 515 -4.13 18.51 -9.23
N GLN A 516 -4.13 19.35 -8.19
CA GLN A 516 -2.97 20.05 -7.70
C GLN A 516 -2.90 19.93 -6.17
N THR A 517 -1.71 19.63 -5.65
CA THR A 517 -1.40 19.60 -4.23
C THR A 517 -0.21 20.49 -3.95
N ASN A 518 -0.35 21.40 -2.99
CA ASN A 518 0.75 22.18 -2.45
C ASN A 518 1.03 21.69 -1.03
N THR A 519 2.29 21.43 -0.72
CA THR A 519 2.72 20.91 0.59
C THR A 519 3.68 21.87 1.24
N ASP A 520 3.49 22.12 2.53
CA ASP A 520 4.40 22.85 3.41
C ASP A 520 5.12 21.88 4.34
N ASN A 521 6.40 22.14 4.62
CA ASN A 521 7.27 21.31 5.46
C ASN A 521 7.33 19.83 5.00
N GLU A 522 7.40 19.59 3.72
CA GLU A 522 7.52 18.21 3.20
C GLU A 522 8.67 17.45 3.88
N ILE A 523 8.40 16.24 4.36
CA ILE A 523 9.44 15.38 4.92
C ILE A 523 10.10 14.64 3.75
N VAL A 524 11.41 14.78 3.62
CA VAL A 524 12.21 14.16 2.55
C VAL A 524 13.42 13.45 3.13
N VAL A 525 13.97 12.53 2.35
CA VAL A 525 15.24 11.89 2.72
C VAL A 525 16.36 12.93 2.66
N ASP A 526 17.09 13.07 3.74
CA ASP A 526 18.32 13.85 3.78
C ASP A 526 19.49 13.03 3.26
N SER A 527 19.74 11.87 3.86
CA SER A 527 20.74 10.91 3.38
C SER A 527 20.34 9.48 3.71
N SER A 528 20.81 8.53 2.89
CA SER A 528 20.62 7.10 3.12
C SER A 528 21.93 6.35 2.90
N SER A 529 22.32 5.50 3.85
CA SER A 529 23.54 4.69 3.75
C SER A 529 23.46 3.45 4.62
N GLY A 530 23.84 2.31 4.06
CA GLY A 530 23.95 1.06 4.81
C GLY A 530 22.65 0.52 5.38
N GLY A 531 21.49 0.92 4.85
CA GLY A 531 20.17 0.58 5.36
C GLY A 531 19.67 1.53 6.45
N ARG A 532 20.33 2.66 6.64
CA ARG A 532 19.98 3.73 7.58
C ARG A 532 19.71 5.02 6.83
N THR A 533 18.62 5.69 7.17
CA THR A 533 18.17 6.93 6.50
C THR A 533 17.90 8.02 7.53
N SER A 534 18.40 9.23 7.28
CA SER A 534 18.02 10.46 7.99
C SER A 534 17.07 11.29 7.14
N TYR A 535 16.30 12.16 7.79
CA TYR A 535 15.24 12.94 7.14
C TYR A 535 15.33 14.41 7.53
N LYS A 536 14.85 15.28 6.63
CA LYS A 536 14.72 16.72 6.84
C LYS A 536 13.40 17.25 6.29
N ASN A 537 13.04 18.47 6.63
CA ASN A 537 11.91 19.18 6.03
C ASN A 537 12.38 19.98 4.81
N ALA A 538 11.78 19.72 3.66
CA ALA A 538 12.13 20.35 2.37
C ALA A 538 11.47 21.72 2.14
N GLY A 539 10.74 22.26 3.13
CA GLY A 539 9.96 23.49 2.93
C GLY A 539 8.73 23.22 2.05
N LYS A 540 8.68 23.82 0.84
CA LYS A 540 7.50 23.73 -0.04
C LYS A 540 7.71 22.82 -1.23
N THR A 541 6.67 22.06 -1.57
CA THR A 541 6.61 21.24 -2.78
C THR A 541 5.27 21.45 -3.51
N ARG A 542 5.22 21.07 -4.77
CA ARG A 542 4.01 21.04 -5.57
C ARG A 542 3.91 19.76 -6.36
N ARG A 543 2.72 19.18 -6.38
CA ARG A 543 2.32 18.06 -7.23
C ARG A 543 1.15 18.50 -8.11
N GLN A 544 1.27 18.31 -9.41
CA GLN A 544 0.20 18.51 -10.38
C GLN A 544 0.10 17.26 -11.22
N GLY A 545 -1.11 16.79 -11.49
CA GLY A 545 -1.25 15.55 -12.24
C GLY A 545 -2.59 15.36 -12.92
N MET A 546 -2.58 14.36 -13.80
CA MET A 546 -3.73 13.83 -14.50
C MET A 546 -3.75 12.32 -14.37
N GLU A 547 -4.90 11.78 -14.06
CA GLU A 547 -5.17 10.36 -13.97
C GLU A 547 -6.27 9.98 -14.95
N LEU A 548 -6.08 8.90 -15.70
CA LEU A 548 -7.09 8.29 -16.57
C LEU A 548 -7.18 6.81 -16.23
N GLY A 549 -8.40 6.29 -16.13
CA GLY A 549 -8.67 4.88 -15.91
C GLY A 549 -9.81 4.42 -16.82
N LEU A 550 -9.65 3.24 -17.40
CA LEU A 550 -10.66 2.56 -18.21
C LEU A 550 -10.72 1.11 -17.79
N ASP A 551 -11.92 0.63 -17.52
CA ASP A 551 -12.24 -0.78 -17.40
C ASP A 551 -13.44 -1.05 -18.28
N GLN A 552 -13.25 -1.81 -19.37
CA GLN A 552 -14.26 -2.03 -20.39
C GLN A 552 -14.39 -3.51 -20.73
N GLN A 553 -15.59 -4.03 -20.61
CA GLN A 553 -15.96 -5.35 -21.08
C GLN A 553 -16.61 -5.28 -22.46
N PHE A 554 -16.19 -6.14 -23.37
CA PHE A 554 -16.77 -6.30 -24.70
C PHE A 554 -17.38 -7.70 -24.84
N GLY A 555 -18.71 -7.76 -24.96
CA GLY A 555 -19.44 -9.03 -24.87
C GLY A 555 -19.22 -9.69 -23.49
N GLU A 556 -19.24 -11.03 -23.49
CA GLU A 556 -19.09 -11.81 -22.26
C GLU A 556 -17.63 -12.22 -21.97
N SER A 557 -16.74 -12.12 -22.97
CA SER A 557 -15.44 -12.79 -22.93
C SER A 557 -14.24 -11.87 -23.02
N TRP A 558 -14.38 -10.65 -23.52
CA TRP A 558 -13.24 -9.76 -23.73
C TRP A 558 -13.24 -8.60 -22.73
N ARG A 559 -12.08 -8.32 -22.16
CA ARG A 559 -11.91 -7.19 -21.24
C ARG A 559 -10.65 -6.41 -21.56
N LEU A 560 -10.79 -5.09 -21.55
CA LEU A 560 -9.71 -4.12 -21.66
C LEU A 560 -9.66 -3.30 -20.37
N LYS A 561 -8.49 -3.27 -19.74
CA LYS A 561 -8.18 -2.30 -18.69
C LYS A 561 -7.05 -1.41 -19.15
N ALA A 562 -7.13 -0.11 -18.83
CA ALA A 562 -6.06 0.83 -19.08
C ALA A 562 -6.00 1.85 -17.96
N ALA A 563 -4.80 2.23 -17.59
CA ALA A 563 -4.55 3.31 -16.64
C ALA A 563 -3.38 4.15 -17.12
N TRP A 564 -3.49 5.45 -17.00
CA TRP A 564 -2.40 6.37 -17.26
C TRP A 564 -2.37 7.48 -16.24
N THR A 565 -1.16 7.83 -15.80
CA THR A 565 -0.90 8.91 -14.86
C THR A 565 0.21 9.78 -15.39
N TRP A 566 -0.05 11.07 -15.46
CA TRP A 566 0.98 12.08 -15.58
C TRP A 566 1.09 12.85 -14.26
N LEU A 567 2.30 13.00 -13.74
CA LEU A 567 2.56 13.61 -12.44
C LEU A 567 3.83 14.48 -12.51
N ASP A 568 3.67 15.77 -12.28
CA ASP A 568 4.78 16.70 -12.10
C ASP A 568 4.89 17.06 -10.61
N ALA A 569 5.91 16.50 -9.95
CA ALA A 569 6.19 16.69 -8.54
C ALA A 569 7.55 17.38 -8.38
N THR A 570 7.55 18.61 -7.83
CA THR A 570 8.74 19.47 -7.81
C THR A 570 8.91 20.20 -6.48
N TYR A 571 10.16 20.44 -6.12
CA TYR A 571 10.52 21.34 -5.03
C TYR A 571 10.18 22.80 -5.39
N ARG A 572 9.72 23.57 -4.40
CA ARG A 572 9.43 25.01 -4.50
C ARG A 572 10.28 25.84 -3.57
N THR A 573 11.20 25.19 -2.87
CA THR A 573 12.26 25.79 -2.03
C THR A 573 13.55 25.05 -2.32
N ASN A 574 14.69 25.66 -2.00
CA ASN A 574 15.96 24.97 -2.10
C ASN A 574 16.11 23.94 -0.96
N VAL A 575 16.46 22.72 -1.29
CA VAL A 575 16.66 21.61 -0.36
C VAL A 575 18.08 21.04 -0.39
N CYS A 576 18.91 21.50 -1.34
CA CYS A 576 20.30 21.07 -1.49
C CYS A 576 21.24 22.07 -0.83
N ASP A 577 22.34 21.56 -0.27
CA ASP A 577 23.33 22.40 0.42
C ASP A 577 24.25 23.14 -0.56
N ASP A 578 24.74 22.45 -1.58
CA ASP A 578 25.78 22.94 -2.50
C ASP A 578 25.25 23.49 -3.84
N ALA A 579 23.99 23.22 -4.17
CA ALA A 579 23.37 23.63 -5.43
C ALA A 579 21.91 24.01 -5.24
N SER A 580 21.33 24.79 -6.16
CA SER A 580 19.90 25.09 -6.11
C SER A 580 19.09 23.92 -6.65
N CYS A 581 18.26 23.33 -5.81
CA CYS A 581 17.28 22.28 -6.17
C CYS A 581 15.86 22.82 -6.33
N ASN A 582 15.66 24.15 -6.25
CA ASN A 582 14.35 24.74 -6.50
C ASN A 582 13.91 24.49 -7.95
N GLY A 583 12.74 23.86 -8.12
CA GLY A 583 12.24 23.44 -9.42
C GLY A 583 12.66 22.02 -9.83
N ASN A 584 13.58 21.38 -9.12
CA ASN A 584 13.94 19.99 -9.37
C ASN A 584 12.78 19.05 -9.08
N ARG A 585 12.78 17.92 -9.78
CA ARG A 585 11.84 16.82 -9.53
C ARG A 585 12.13 16.18 -8.18
N ILE A 586 11.08 15.88 -7.43
CA ILE A 586 11.20 15.08 -6.21
C ILE A 586 11.65 13.67 -6.62
N PRO A 587 12.73 13.12 -6.03
CA PRO A 587 13.23 11.80 -6.39
C PRO A 587 12.27 10.68 -5.98
N GLY A 588 12.42 9.51 -6.61
CA GLY A 588 11.57 8.35 -6.36
C GLY A 588 10.21 8.37 -7.09
N ILE A 589 9.90 9.43 -7.84
CA ILE A 589 8.61 9.64 -8.50
C ILE A 589 8.77 9.58 -10.02
N ALA A 590 8.00 8.70 -10.67
CA ALA A 590 7.87 8.67 -12.12
C ALA A 590 6.94 9.80 -12.60
N ARG A 591 7.32 10.50 -13.69
CA ARG A 591 6.47 11.54 -14.29
C ARG A 591 5.31 10.95 -15.09
N ASN A 592 5.52 9.81 -15.73
CA ASN A 592 4.49 9.09 -16.47
C ASN A 592 4.49 7.62 -16.08
N MET A 593 3.30 7.09 -15.88
CA MET A 593 3.04 5.67 -15.65
C MET A 593 1.90 5.23 -16.55
N GLY A 594 2.03 4.05 -17.13
CA GLY A 594 1.02 3.47 -17.99
C GLY A 594 0.84 1.99 -17.72
N TYR A 595 -0.40 1.55 -17.78
CA TYR A 595 -0.81 0.16 -17.73
C TYR A 595 -1.87 -0.08 -18.78
N ALA A 596 -1.79 -1.20 -19.47
CA ALA A 596 -2.89 -1.70 -20.29
C ALA A 596 -2.91 -3.22 -20.22
N SER A 597 -4.08 -3.81 -20.11
CA SER A 597 -4.27 -5.25 -20.25
C SER A 597 -5.43 -5.55 -21.17
N PHE A 598 -5.28 -6.57 -21.98
CA PHE A 598 -6.33 -7.07 -22.84
C PHE A 598 -6.40 -8.59 -22.69
N GLY A 599 -7.58 -9.10 -22.39
CA GLY A 599 -7.77 -10.51 -22.08
C GLY A 599 -9.04 -11.08 -22.71
N TYR A 600 -8.96 -12.36 -23.02
CA TYR A 600 -10.07 -13.23 -23.38
C TYR A 600 -10.31 -14.23 -22.27
N GLN A 601 -11.53 -14.32 -21.78
CA GLN A 601 -11.88 -15.18 -20.67
C GLN A 601 -13.26 -15.80 -20.88
N LEU A 602 -13.34 -17.08 -20.61
CA LEU A 602 -14.60 -17.82 -20.50
C LEU A 602 -14.75 -18.33 -19.06
N GLU A 603 -15.97 -18.58 -18.63
CA GLU A 603 -16.22 -19.26 -17.34
C GLU A 603 -15.54 -20.62 -17.31
N GLN A 604 -15.60 -21.36 -18.41
CA GLN A 604 -14.91 -22.65 -18.66
C GLN A 604 -14.21 -22.62 -20.01
N GLY A 605 -13.08 -23.33 -20.13
CA GLY A 605 -12.30 -23.41 -21.34
C GLY A 605 -11.04 -22.57 -21.30
N TRP A 606 -10.49 -22.25 -22.46
CA TRP A 606 -9.27 -21.49 -22.62
C TRP A 606 -9.47 -20.01 -22.30
N TYR A 607 -8.50 -19.45 -21.62
CA TYR A 607 -8.34 -18.00 -21.48
C TYR A 607 -6.90 -17.59 -21.80
N ALA A 608 -6.74 -16.35 -22.20
CA ALA A 608 -5.43 -15.76 -22.48
C ALA A 608 -5.48 -14.24 -22.24
N GLY A 609 -4.38 -13.67 -21.82
CA GLY A 609 -4.25 -12.25 -21.60
C GLY A 609 -2.83 -11.74 -21.81
N SER A 610 -2.75 -10.46 -22.07
CA SER A 610 -1.48 -9.73 -22.14
C SER A 610 -1.61 -8.45 -21.30
N ASP A 611 -0.56 -8.08 -20.61
CA ASP A 611 -0.43 -6.80 -19.94
C ASP A 611 0.84 -6.07 -20.40
N ILE A 612 0.75 -4.75 -20.43
CA ILE A 612 1.84 -3.83 -20.74
C ILE A 612 1.97 -2.86 -19.58
N ARG A 613 3.16 -2.71 -19.04
CA ARG A 613 3.49 -1.76 -17.98
C ARG A 613 4.60 -0.83 -18.45
N TYR A 614 4.38 0.45 -18.27
CA TYR A 614 5.33 1.50 -18.61
C TYR A 614 5.59 2.40 -17.40
N MET A 615 6.85 2.77 -17.19
CA MET A 615 7.26 3.77 -16.21
C MET A 615 8.33 4.65 -16.84
N SER A 616 8.16 5.98 -16.73
CA SER A 616 9.18 6.93 -17.17
C SER A 616 10.39 6.88 -16.23
N ASP A 617 11.45 7.62 -16.59
CA ASP A 617 12.63 7.77 -15.75
C ASP A 617 12.28 8.34 -14.37
N ILE A 618 13.00 7.86 -13.34
CA ILE A 618 12.86 8.27 -11.95
C ILE A 618 14.17 8.88 -11.49
N MET A 619 14.13 10.11 -10.95
CA MET A 619 15.30 10.72 -10.31
C MET A 619 15.64 10.00 -9.03
N ALA A 620 16.93 9.79 -8.78
CA ALA A 620 17.42 9.06 -7.62
C ALA A 620 17.91 9.96 -6.49
N ASN A 621 18.17 11.24 -6.79
CA ASN A 621 18.63 12.24 -5.80
C ASN A 621 18.00 13.61 -6.03
N ASP A 622 18.06 14.47 -5.02
CA ASP A 622 17.48 15.82 -5.01
C ASP A 622 18.08 16.74 -6.07
N GLU A 623 19.38 16.59 -6.37
CA GLU A 623 20.08 17.35 -7.39
C GLU A 623 19.68 16.95 -8.82
N ASN A 624 18.92 15.87 -8.98
CA ASN A 624 18.53 15.28 -10.27
C ASN A 624 19.75 14.89 -11.17
N THR A 625 20.88 14.55 -10.58
CA THR A 625 22.10 14.16 -11.28
C THR A 625 22.15 12.65 -11.58
N ALA A 626 21.38 11.84 -10.85
CA ALA A 626 21.25 10.40 -11.03
C ALA A 626 19.80 10.01 -11.30
N LYS A 627 19.60 9.03 -12.19
CA LYS A 627 18.24 8.54 -12.51
C LYS A 627 18.23 7.07 -12.90
N ALA A 628 17.13 6.39 -12.61
CA ALA A 628 16.78 5.10 -13.20
C ALA A 628 16.12 5.33 -14.56
N PRO A 629 16.55 4.63 -15.64
CA PRO A 629 15.97 4.78 -16.97
C PRO A 629 14.50 4.35 -17.03
N SER A 630 13.76 4.89 -17.99
CA SER A 630 12.40 4.44 -18.32
C SER A 630 12.40 3.00 -18.85
N TRP A 631 11.29 2.32 -18.62
CA TRP A 631 11.12 0.95 -19.07
C TRP A 631 9.68 0.65 -19.51
N THR A 632 9.55 -0.35 -20.37
CA THR A 632 8.30 -0.97 -20.76
C THR A 632 8.47 -2.47 -20.70
N VAL A 633 7.56 -3.16 -20.04
CA VAL A 633 7.54 -4.62 -19.94
C VAL A 633 6.18 -5.17 -20.35
N VAL A 634 6.19 -6.36 -20.97
CA VAL A 634 5.00 -7.05 -21.42
C VAL A 634 4.92 -8.40 -20.73
N GLY A 635 3.76 -8.72 -20.20
CA GLY A 635 3.41 -10.03 -19.66
C GLY A 635 2.42 -10.76 -20.55
N LEU A 636 2.50 -12.07 -20.56
CA LEU A 636 1.52 -12.96 -21.19
C LEU A 636 1.05 -14.01 -20.18
N THR A 637 -0.24 -14.29 -20.20
CA THR A 637 -0.86 -15.34 -19.40
C THR A 637 -1.77 -16.18 -20.28
N THR A 638 -1.85 -17.47 -19.99
CA THR A 638 -2.84 -18.37 -20.60
C THR A 638 -3.21 -19.47 -19.62
N GLY A 639 -4.38 -20.01 -19.74
CA GLY A 639 -4.82 -21.10 -18.88
C GLY A 639 -6.05 -21.79 -19.42
N TYR A 640 -6.44 -22.82 -18.70
CA TYR A 640 -7.62 -23.61 -19.02
C TYR A 640 -8.40 -23.94 -17.76
N LYS A 641 -9.68 -23.54 -17.74
CA LYS A 641 -10.62 -23.81 -16.65
C LYS A 641 -11.56 -24.92 -17.04
N TRP A 642 -11.76 -25.90 -16.16
CA TRP A 642 -12.73 -26.98 -16.35
C TRP A 642 -13.33 -27.42 -15.01
N SER A 643 -14.51 -28.00 -15.05
CA SER A 643 -15.19 -28.56 -13.89
C SER A 643 -15.45 -30.04 -14.08
N TYR A 644 -15.27 -30.84 -13.04
CA TYR A 644 -15.63 -32.23 -12.98
C TYR A 644 -16.39 -32.55 -11.70
N GLY A 645 -17.68 -32.73 -11.81
CA GLY A 645 -18.57 -32.90 -10.67
C GLY A 645 -18.56 -31.63 -9.80
N ARG A 646 -18.06 -31.75 -8.56
CA ARG A 646 -17.98 -30.68 -7.60
C ARG A 646 -16.59 -29.97 -7.56
N MET A 647 -15.69 -30.41 -8.41
CA MET A 647 -14.33 -29.90 -8.47
C MET A 647 -14.16 -28.96 -9.66
N ASP A 648 -13.78 -27.72 -9.37
CA ASP A 648 -13.32 -26.74 -10.35
C ASP A 648 -11.80 -26.72 -10.38
N MET A 649 -11.23 -26.65 -11.58
CA MET A 649 -9.79 -26.71 -11.81
C MET A 649 -9.38 -25.61 -12.77
N ASP A 650 -8.23 -24.97 -12.50
CA ASP A 650 -7.62 -23.95 -13.34
C ASP A 650 -6.11 -24.19 -13.42
N LEU A 651 -5.65 -24.58 -14.59
CA LEU A 651 -4.23 -24.74 -14.92
C LEU A 651 -3.78 -23.56 -15.76
N PHE A 652 -2.72 -22.86 -15.33
CA PHE A 652 -2.25 -21.69 -16.04
C PHE A 652 -0.73 -21.64 -16.18
N GLY A 653 -0.29 -20.91 -17.19
CA GLY A 653 1.09 -20.51 -17.41
C GLY A 653 1.20 -19.01 -17.64
N ARG A 654 2.35 -18.46 -17.27
CA ARG A 654 2.65 -17.04 -17.49
C ARG A 654 4.09 -16.81 -17.87
N VAL A 655 4.31 -15.74 -18.61
CA VAL A 655 5.64 -15.20 -18.92
C VAL A 655 5.61 -13.72 -18.54
N ASP A 656 6.49 -13.33 -17.64
CA ASP A 656 6.70 -11.94 -17.28
C ASP A 656 7.94 -11.40 -18.00
N ASN A 657 7.90 -10.10 -18.37
CA ASN A 657 8.96 -9.45 -19.13
C ASN A 657 9.33 -10.24 -20.40
N LEU A 658 8.37 -10.43 -21.27
CA LEU A 658 8.46 -11.24 -22.49
C LEU A 658 9.69 -10.91 -23.36
N PHE A 659 10.04 -9.63 -23.45
CA PHE A 659 11.14 -9.15 -24.30
C PHE A 659 12.48 -9.07 -23.58
N ASP A 660 12.58 -9.63 -22.38
CA ASP A 660 13.83 -9.71 -21.60
C ASP A 660 14.47 -8.33 -21.34
N ARG A 661 13.65 -7.33 -21.03
CA ARG A 661 14.12 -5.98 -20.77
C ARG A 661 14.88 -5.92 -19.44
N GLU A 662 16.13 -5.44 -19.48
CA GLU A 662 16.84 -5.05 -18.28
C GLU A 662 16.32 -3.70 -17.79
N TYR A 663 15.91 -3.64 -16.50
CA TYR A 663 15.36 -2.43 -15.91
C TYR A 663 15.52 -2.40 -14.38
N VAL A 664 15.38 -1.20 -13.82
CA VAL A 664 15.39 -0.95 -12.38
C VAL A 664 13.96 -1.05 -11.86
N GLY A 665 13.72 -1.96 -10.94
CA GLY A 665 12.38 -2.18 -10.33
C GLY A 665 12.06 -1.21 -9.22
N SER A 666 13.07 -0.66 -8.54
CA SER A 666 12.92 0.30 -7.45
C SER A 666 14.16 1.16 -7.28
N VAL A 667 13.99 2.36 -6.71
CA VAL A 667 15.05 3.33 -6.47
C VAL A 667 15.17 3.62 -4.97
N ILE A 668 16.38 3.57 -4.44
CA ILE A 668 16.73 4.01 -3.09
C ILE A 668 17.10 5.50 -3.17
N VAL A 669 16.23 6.36 -2.69
CA VAL A 669 16.38 7.82 -2.80
C VAL A 669 17.53 8.34 -1.93
N ASN A 670 18.33 9.25 -2.48
CA ASN A 670 19.44 9.93 -1.80
C ASN A 670 20.43 8.96 -1.11
N GLU A 671 20.69 7.79 -1.72
CA GLU A 671 21.70 6.87 -1.19
C GLU A 671 23.10 7.46 -1.39
N SER A 672 23.81 7.72 -0.29
CA SER A 672 25.02 8.52 -0.26
C SER A 672 26.26 7.89 -0.93
N ASN A 673 26.22 6.59 -1.24
CA ASN A 673 27.29 5.88 -1.97
C ASN A 673 26.90 5.60 -3.43
N GLY A 674 25.82 6.19 -3.93
CA GLY A 674 25.31 6.00 -5.29
C GLY A 674 24.66 4.65 -5.56
N ARG A 675 24.32 3.87 -4.53
CA ARG A 675 23.63 2.58 -4.64
C ARG A 675 22.13 2.75 -4.75
N TYR A 676 21.71 3.49 -5.74
CA TYR A 676 20.33 3.86 -5.97
C TYR A 676 19.48 2.73 -6.53
N TYR A 677 20.07 1.72 -7.18
CA TYR A 677 19.36 0.85 -8.12
C TYR A 677 19.07 -0.52 -7.50
N GLU A 678 17.80 -0.92 -7.55
CA GLU A 678 17.34 -2.27 -7.23
C GLU A 678 16.82 -2.92 -8.52
N PRO A 679 17.61 -3.78 -9.19
CA PRO A 679 17.26 -4.36 -10.48
C PRO A 679 16.06 -5.29 -10.40
N ALA A 680 15.23 -5.25 -11.44
CA ALA A 680 14.14 -6.19 -11.67
C ALA A 680 14.58 -7.37 -12.54
N PRO A 681 13.87 -8.52 -12.48
CA PRO A 681 14.23 -9.69 -13.25
C PRO A 681 13.99 -9.48 -14.74
N GLY A 682 14.82 -10.12 -15.55
CA GLY A 682 14.61 -10.34 -16.96
C GLY A 682 13.40 -11.26 -17.22
N ARG A 683 13.31 -11.86 -18.40
CA ARG A 683 12.24 -12.78 -18.72
C ARG A 683 12.17 -13.91 -17.71
N ASN A 684 10.98 -14.15 -17.18
CA ASN A 684 10.75 -15.19 -16.20
C ASN A 684 9.39 -15.87 -16.43
N TYR A 685 9.23 -17.06 -15.88
CA TYR A 685 8.14 -17.96 -16.19
C TYR A 685 7.50 -18.50 -14.93
N GLY A 686 6.24 -18.89 -15.05
CA GLY A 686 5.53 -19.56 -13.99
C GLY A 686 4.42 -20.46 -14.51
N ILE A 687 4.12 -21.49 -13.73
CA ILE A 687 2.99 -22.39 -13.94
C ILE A 687 2.27 -22.56 -12.61
N GLY A 688 0.95 -22.62 -12.63
CA GLY A 688 0.14 -22.82 -11.43
C GLY A 688 -1.08 -23.69 -11.68
N LEU A 689 -1.56 -24.26 -10.59
CA LEU A 689 -2.76 -25.07 -10.53
C LEU A 689 -3.62 -24.64 -9.36
N ASN A 690 -4.88 -24.29 -9.62
CA ASN A 690 -5.89 -24.01 -8.61
C ASN A 690 -6.96 -25.10 -8.66
N LEU A 691 -7.35 -25.58 -7.50
CA LEU A 691 -8.39 -26.58 -7.30
C LEU A 691 -9.41 -26.03 -6.32
N ALA A 692 -10.70 -26.16 -6.62
CA ALA A 692 -11.77 -25.78 -5.71
C ALA A 692 -12.79 -26.92 -5.60
N TRP A 693 -13.07 -27.36 -4.39
CA TRP A 693 -14.07 -28.38 -4.10
C TRP A 693 -15.28 -27.74 -3.41
N ARG A 694 -16.46 -27.89 -4.03
CA ARG A 694 -17.73 -27.38 -3.50
C ARG A 694 -18.46 -28.50 -2.74
N PHE A 695 -18.88 -28.20 -1.52
CA PHE A 695 -19.75 -29.07 -0.73
C PHE A 695 -21.22 -28.76 -1.01
N GLU A 696 -22.07 -29.79 -0.91
CA GLU A 696 -23.53 -29.57 -1.01
C GLU A 696 -24.11 -29.04 0.29
#